data_b09fb6f31f562fe7645121b6ec0186e3
#
_entry.id   b09fb6f31f562fe7645121b6ec0186e3
#
_cell.length_a   1.000
_cell.length_b   1.000
_cell.length_c   1.000
_cell.angle_alpha   90.00
_cell.angle_beta   90.00
_cell.angle_gamma   90.00
#
_symmetry.space_group_name_H-M   'P 1'
#
loop_
_entity.id
_entity.type
_entity.pdbx_description
1 polymer ?
#
loop_
_entity_poly.entity_id
_entity_poly.type
_entity_poly.pdbx_seq_one_letter_code
_entity_poly.pdbx_strand_id
1 'polypeptide(L)'
;MSTAARRLSALFALVAILAVARVAPAQVYPDAKTGGNYMHNYYFAPAASSSPWWPSWAPDGKRIAFAMDGSIWTVEVGGTVARELVFSPREYLASPEYSPDGRWLAYTADDDARSINLRLLNLATGASTDLTTGSRVNHEPAWSPDGTRLAYVSTAPNGYFNVYVMEIAGGKPGRVTQITTDNDFGRERLYFSPIDVNISPSWSPDGQELLLVSNRGIPLGSGGIWRVAVEPNVMGTAKARLIHKEETLYRTRPQWSPDGKRMVYASHLGGQYTQLFVLPTVGGEPYKMTFGEYDHFLPRWSPDGEWIAYISNEEGLPQLKLMKAWGGEQTVVRIAERRYARPMGTLAVRIVDDLTGQEIPARVYHTAADGKPYTPGDSYERLSQLNRHLFHTPGRYVTHAPPGPFKIEVAKGFEYDVNTTTIDVKPGATANVTIRLRKMVDFEARGWRSGSNHVHMNYAGNLHNTPENMILMAKAEDMSMTSLQIANKDNRILDYQHYTPGQSLHPLSKGNYVMHVGQEYRPPFYGHIALFNLKSNLISPFVTGYEGTGVESLYPSNTDIFRYARQQGGIGSYVHPYNGDADPVDGSLGTAKGFPVDVALESLSYHELWSQSAGDAVLTVWYHTLNSGFRVPVTGGEDSISSLHRVELVGSSRGYFHLGDQPLTWENWMKALLAGKGFVTNGPLLEFEANGAGMGEEVTVPAGGGRVTFTGTLNSIVPVERFELVSNGQVVHTIPLTGAKRSASFELPLEVKTSGWYSLRAIGAPRTFPIENSRPQAVTNPIYVMVGTQAIRSKASADYFVKWIDKLTTMASADKGWRSDKEKAHVLGQFTEARNIYLARGKEAVAAGRQ
;
A
#
# COMPACT_ATOMS: atom_id res chain seq x y z
N MET A 1 -12.43 -0.19 56.28
CA MET A 1 -11.96 -0.90 55.08
C MET A 1 -10.43 -0.93 55.10
N SER A 2 -9.88 -2.12 55.23
CA SER A 2 -8.47 -2.33 55.51
C SER A 2 -7.54 -2.01 54.32
N THR A 3 -6.32 -1.61 54.61
CA THR A 3 -5.24 -1.32 53.67
C THR A 3 -4.98 -2.45 52.66
N ALA A 4 -5.38 -3.67 52.92
CA ALA A 4 -5.31 -4.82 52.03
C ALA A 4 -6.33 -4.74 50.91
N ALA A 5 -7.56 -4.26 51.13
CA ALA A 5 -8.59 -4.10 50.10
C ALA A 5 -8.26 -3.00 49.10
N ARG A 6 -7.56 -1.94 49.54
CA ARG A 6 -7.08 -0.89 48.62
C ARG A 6 -5.89 -1.33 47.76
N ARG A 7 -5.02 -2.24 48.23
CA ARG A 7 -3.94 -2.80 47.44
C ARG A 7 -4.42 -3.81 46.42
N LEU A 8 -5.44 -4.60 46.71
CA LEU A 8 -6.04 -5.52 45.74
C LEU A 8 -6.79 -4.76 44.61
N SER A 9 -7.55 -3.69 44.95
CA SER A 9 -8.23 -2.84 43.96
C SER A 9 -7.24 -2.10 43.06
N ALA A 10 -6.11 -1.66 43.59
CA ALA A 10 -5.06 -1.01 42.79
C ALA A 10 -4.32 -2.03 41.87
N LEU A 11 -4.13 -3.29 42.33
CA LEU A 11 -3.55 -4.34 41.49
C LEU A 11 -4.49 -4.79 40.36
N PHE A 12 -5.81 -4.88 40.64
CA PHE A 12 -6.80 -5.17 39.61
C PHE A 12 -6.96 -4.03 38.60
N ALA A 13 -6.89 -2.77 39.01
CA ALA A 13 -6.88 -1.62 38.12
C ALA A 13 -5.60 -1.56 37.29
N LEU A 14 -4.43 -1.93 37.82
CA LEU A 14 -3.16 -1.98 37.09
C LEU A 14 -3.13 -3.15 36.10
N VAL A 15 -3.69 -4.30 36.45
CA VAL A 15 -3.82 -5.47 35.56
C VAL A 15 -4.86 -5.23 34.46
N ALA A 16 -5.95 -4.49 34.74
CA ALA A 16 -6.93 -4.10 33.73
C ALA A 16 -6.40 -3.03 32.75
N ILE A 17 -5.48 -2.15 33.19
CA ILE A 17 -4.83 -1.16 32.33
C ILE A 17 -3.73 -1.81 31.47
N LEU A 18 -3.09 -2.89 31.95
CA LEU A 18 -2.11 -3.65 31.16
C LEU A 18 -2.74 -4.59 30.11
N ALA A 19 -4.05 -4.88 30.20
CA ALA A 19 -4.73 -5.80 29.28
C ALA A 19 -5.32 -5.10 28.02
N VAL A 20 -5.11 -3.79 27.83
CA VAL A 20 -5.53 -3.05 26.63
C VAL A 20 -4.39 -2.17 26.07
N ALA A 21 -3.18 -2.66 26.10
CA ALA A 21 -2.17 -2.16 25.20
C ALA A 21 -2.53 -2.70 23.79
N ARG A 22 -3.36 -1.97 23.06
CA ARG A 22 -3.48 -2.15 21.60
C ARG A 22 -2.06 -2.03 21.06
N VAL A 23 -1.46 -3.15 20.66
CA VAL A 23 -0.20 -3.11 19.92
C VAL A 23 -0.56 -2.55 18.55
N ALA A 24 -0.49 -1.22 18.41
CA ALA A 24 -0.51 -0.58 17.10
C ALA A 24 0.54 -1.27 16.22
N PRO A 25 0.32 -1.40 14.91
CA PRO A 25 1.39 -1.86 14.00
C PRO A 25 2.62 -1.03 14.29
N ALA A 26 3.81 -1.68 14.37
CA ALA A 26 5.05 -0.99 14.63
C ALA A 26 5.18 0.14 13.60
N GLN A 27 5.14 1.38 14.06
CA GLN A 27 5.26 2.54 13.19
C GLN A 27 6.64 2.51 12.56
N VAL A 28 6.69 2.58 11.23
CA VAL A 28 7.96 2.72 10.50
C VAL A 28 8.55 4.07 10.85
N TYR A 29 9.80 4.07 11.31
CA TYR A 29 10.49 5.26 11.82
C TYR A 29 9.65 6.01 12.88
N PRO A 30 9.48 5.43 14.09
CA PRO A 30 8.54 5.96 15.10
C PRO A 30 8.82 7.40 15.54
N ASP A 31 10.06 7.87 15.37
CA ASP A 31 10.46 9.25 15.69
C ASP A 31 10.28 10.23 14.53
N ALA A 32 9.77 9.79 13.36
CA ALA A 32 9.37 10.66 12.27
C ALA A 32 7.87 10.98 12.39
N LYS A 33 7.54 12.23 12.68
CA LYS A 33 6.14 12.67 12.87
C LYS A 33 5.38 12.82 11.56
N THR A 34 6.06 13.07 10.47
CA THR A 34 5.47 13.30 9.17
C THR A 34 5.45 12.01 8.37
N GLY A 35 4.29 11.35 8.34
CA GLY A 35 3.98 10.29 7.38
C GLY A 35 4.99 9.15 7.27
N GLY A 36 5.40 8.51 8.38
CA GLY A 36 6.44 7.46 8.37
C GLY A 36 6.26 6.40 7.27
N ASN A 37 5.05 5.89 7.05
CA ASN A 37 4.77 4.96 5.95
C ASN A 37 4.94 5.60 4.57
N TYR A 38 4.55 6.85 4.39
CA TYR A 38 4.76 7.59 3.15
C TYR A 38 6.24 7.81 2.86
N MET A 39 7.00 8.23 3.85
CA MET A 39 8.44 8.42 3.70
C MET A 39 9.13 7.10 3.34
N HIS A 40 8.74 5.99 3.98
CA HIS A 40 9.27 4.67 3.67
C HIS A 40 9.00 4.27 2.21
N ASN A 41 7.80 4.50 1.70
CA ASN A 41 7.43 4.10 0.35
C ASN A 41 7.89 5.06 -0.76
N TYR A 42 7.97 6.36 -0.48
CA TYR A 42 8.18 7.36 -1.54
C TYR A 42 9.52 8.10 -1.44
N TYR A 43 10.10 8.21 -0.25
CA TYR A 43 11.35 8.95 -0.03
C TYR A 43 12.57 8.04 0.02
N PHE A 44 12.50 6.94 0.76
CA PHE A 44 13.60 5.98 0.86
C PHE A 44 13.53 4.96 -0.28
N ALA A 45 14.68 4.60 -0.84
CA ALA A 45 14.76 3.42 -1.69
C ALA A 45 14.66 2.16 -0.83
N PRO A 46 14.15 1.03 -1.38
CA PRO A 46 14.12 -0.24 -0.65
C PRO A 46 15.53 -0.69 -0.25
N ALA A 47 15.82 -0.66 1.04
CA ALA A 47 17.18 -0.88 1.54
C ALA A 47 17.69 -2.31 1.29
N ALA A 48 16.80 -3.31 1.28
CA ALA A 48 17.13 -4.70 0.98
C ALA A 48 17.01 -5.08 -0.49
N SER A 49 16.70 -4.11 -1.37
CA SER A 49 16.50 -4.38 -2.81
C SER A 49 17.71 -5.05 -3.45
N SER A 50 17.48 -6.11 -4.21
CA SER A 50 18.48 -6.76 -5.06
C SER A 50 18.87 -5.94 -6.29
N SER A 51 18.23 -4.80 -6.53
CA SER A 51 18.50 -3.84 -7.60
C SER A 51 19.36 -2.67 -7.11
N PRO A 52 20.16 -2.01 -8.00
CA PRO A 52 20.96 -0.86 -7.63
C PRO A 52 20.12 0.40 -7.35
N TRP A 53 20.49 1.14 -6.30
CA TRP A 53 19.89 2.42 -5.90
C TRP A 53 20.96 3.43 -5.46
N TRP A 54 20.65 4.73 -5.48
CA TRP A 54 21.50 5.79 -4.94
C TRP A 54 22.89 5.85 -5.59
N PRO A 55 22.99 6.12 -6.90
CA PRO A 55 24.30 6.23 -7.56
C PRO A 55 25.08 7.45 -7.04
N SER A 56 26.40 7.27 -6.85
CA SER A 56 27.36 8.34 -6.53
C SER A 56 28.64 8.12 -7.30
N TRP A 57 29.09 9.13 -8.03
CA TRP A 57 30.33 9.08 -8.78
C TRP A 57 31.56 9.22 -7.89
N ALA A 58 32.57 8.39 -8.10
CA ALA A 58 33.86 8.67 -7.55
C ALA A 58 34.47 9.94 -8.21
N PRO A 59 35.27 10.74 -7.49
CA PRO A 59 35.81 12.02 -8.02
C PRO A 59 36.67 11.86 -9.28
N ASP A 60 37.24 10.66 -9.49
CA ASP A 60 38.02 10.34 -10.69
C ASP A 60 37.18 10.03 -11.94
N GLY A 61 35.86 10.01 -11.80
CA GLY A 61 34.89 9.67 -12.85
C GLY A 61 34.92 8.23 -13.35
N LYS A 62 35.71 7.34 -12.71
CA LYS A 62 35.95 5.98 -13.20
C LYS A 62 35.07 4.94 -12.53
N ARG A 63 34.46 5.24 -11.40
CA ARG A 63 33.64 4.32 -10.60
C ARG A 63 32.36 4.97 -10.12
N ILE A 64 31.35 4.14 -9.91
CA ILE A 64 30.07 4.54 -9.32
C ILE A 64 29.80 3.65 -8.12
N ALA A 65 29.56 4.25 -6.95
CA ALA A 65 29.03 3.57 -5.79
C ALA A 65 27.50 3.58 -5.83
N PHE A 66 26.86 2.54 -5.27
CA PHE A 66 25.40 2.41 -5.18
C PHE A 66 25.02 1.45 -4.04
N ALA A 67 23.77 1.50 -3.61
CA ALA A 67 23.21 0.56 -2.65
C ALA A 67 22.57 -0.63 -3.38
N MET A 68 22.77 -1.85 -2.89
CA MET A 68 22.14 -3.09 -3.36
C MET A 68 22.31 -4.19 -2.30
N ASP A 69 21.33 -5.09 -2.13
CA ASP A 69 21.34 -6.19 -1.15
C ASP A 69 21.63 -5.74 0.31
N GLY A 70 21.20 -4.51 0.65
CA GLY A 70 21.47 -3.93 1.97
C GLY A 70 22.95 -3.63 2.26
N SER A 71 23.78 -3.50 1.22
CA SER A 71 25.21 -3.19 1.25
C SER A 71 25.52 -2.05 0.29
N ILE A 72 26.71 -1.44 0.43
CA ILE A 72 27.23 -0.48 -0.54
C ILE A 72 28.17 -1.21 -1.50
N TRP A 73 27.93 -1.01 -2.77
CA TRP A 73 28.65 -1.60 -3.88
C TRP A 73 29.35 -0.55 -4.72
N THR A 74 30.32 -0.97 -5.53
CA THR A 74 30.95 -0.13 -6.54
C THR A 74 31.12 -0.91 -7.84
N VAL A 75 31.01 -0.19 -8.97
CA VAL A 75 31.25 -0.72 -10.31
C VAL A 75 32.14 0.25 -11.10
N GLU A 76 33.04 -0.27 -11.92
CA GLU A 76 33.80 0.57 -12.87
C GLU A 76 32.88 1.00 -14.03
N VAL A 77 33.05 2.22 -14.50
CA VAL A 77 32.32 2.72 -15.67
C VAL A 77 32.65 1.89 -16.88
N GLY A 78 31.65 1.34 -17.55
CA GLY A 78 31.83 0.36 -18.63
C GLY A 78 32.13 -1.06 -18.17
N GLY A 79 32.26 -1.31 -16.85
CA GLY A 79 32.46 -2.65 -16.29
C GLY A 79 31.13 -3.35 -16.00
N THR A 80 31.20 -4.68 -15.77
CA THR A 80 30.04 -5.54 -15.46
C THR A 80 30.19 -6.26 -14.11
N VAL A 81 31.24 -5.99 -13.35
CA VAL A 81 31.54 -6.60 -12.07
C VAL A 81 31.27 -5.61 -10.95
N ALA A 82 30.22 -5.85 -10.17
CA ALA A 82 29.99 -5.10 -8.93
C ALA A 82 30.82 -5.72 -7.79
N ARG A 83 31.46 -4.85 -7.00
CA ARG A 83 32.23 -5.25 -5.81
C ARG A 83 31.58 -4.68 -4.56
N GLU A 84 31.29 -5.53 -3.57
CA GLU A 84 30.82 -5.10 -2.27
C GLU A 84 31.91 -4.30 -1.58
N LEU A 85 31.65 -3.05 -1.25
CA LEU A 85 32.60 -2.12 -0.64
C LEU A 85 32.48 -2.15 0.89
N VAL A 86 31.26 -2.13 1.39
CA VAL A 86 30.96 -2.20 2.83
C VAL A 86 29.63 -2.91 3.07
N PHE A 87 29.57 -3.73 4.09
CA PHE A 87 28.36 -4.41 4.53
C PHE A 87 28.17 -4.29 6.05
N SER A 88 26.96 -4.49 6.52
CA SER A 88 26.63 -4.64 7.94
C SER A 88 25.81 -5.92 8.14
N PRO A 89 26.10 -6.73 9.16
CA PRO A 89 25.29 -7.91 9.46
C PRO A 89 23.95 -7.57 10.12
N ARG A 90 23.70 -6.32 10.52
CA ARG A 90 22.50 -5.93 11.29
C ARG A 90 21.68 -4.85 10.61
N GLU A 91 22.26 -4.04 9.75
CA GLU A 91 21.64 -2.85 9.18
C GLU A 91 21.66 -2.94 7.67
N TYR A 92 20.76 -2.19 7.04
CA TYR A 92 20.70 -2.01 5.61
C TYR A 92 21.41 -0.70 5.25
N LEU A 93 22.42 -0.78 4.38
CA LEU A 93 23.25 0.35 3.98
C LEU A 93 22.74 0.95 2.67
N ALA A 94 22.66 2.28 2.61
CA ALA A 94 22.16 2.99 1.42
C ALA A 94 22.79 4.38 1.29
N SER A 95 22.37 5.11 0.24
CA SER A 95 22.72 6.52 -0.02
C SER A 95 24.23 6.84 0.10
N PRO A 96 25.10 6.11 -0.63
CA PRO A 96 26.52 6.42 -0.63
C PRO A 96 26.81 7.76 -1.29
N GLU A 97 27.82 8.50 -0.78
CA GLU A 97 28.30 9.75 -1.34
C GLU A 97 29.81 9.89 -1.14
N TYR A 98 30.58 9.92 -2.25
CA TYR A 98 32.03 10.12 -2.20
C TYR A 98 32.41 11.52 -1.76
N SER A 99 33.43 11.65 -0.92
CA SER A 99 34.04 12.95 -0.68
C SER A 99 34.81 13.46 -1.93
N PRO A 100 34.89 14.78 -2.16
CA PRO A 100 35.57 15.34 -3.33
C PRO A 100 37.03 14.93 -3.49
N ASP A 101 37.72 14.63 -2.39
CA ASP A 101 39.10 14.15 -2.38
C ASP A 101 39.26 12.64 -2.58
N GLY A 102 38.11 11.91 -2.65
CA GLY A 102 38.08 10.46 -2.81
C GLY A 102 38.57 9.63 -1.63
N ARG A 103 38.81 10.24 -0.46
CA ARG A 103 39.29 9.52 0.73
C ARG A 103 38.18 8.90 1.55
N TRP A 104 36.99 9.46 1.44
CA TRP A 104 35.86 9.09 2.28
C TRP A 104 34.63 8.74 1.46
N LEU A 105 33.76 7.89 2.03
CA LEU A 105 32.41 7.64 1.52
C LEU A 105 31.43 7.81 2.70
N ALA A 106 30.57 8.83 2.64
CA ALA A 106 29.45 8.94 3.53
C ALA A 106 28.31 8.00 3.07
N TYR A 107 27.59 7.39 4.00
CA TYR A 107 26.47 6.51 3.69
C TYR A 107 25.48 6.44 4.85
N THR A 108 24.30 5.91 4.60
CA THR A 108 23.27 5.66 5.63
C THR A 108 23.28 4.21 6.08
N ALA A 109 22.96 4.00 7.36
CA ALA A 109 22.73 2.71 7.97
C ALA A 109 21.31 2.71 8.58
N ASP A 110 20.42 1.87 8.06
CA ASP A 110 19.04 1.72 8.47
C ASP A 110 18.89 0.52 9.40
N ASP A 111 18.40 0.74 10.61
CA ASP A 111 18.08 -0.30 11.58
C ASP A 111 16.66 -0.83 11.35
N ASP A 112 16.44 -1.45 10.20
CA ASP A 112 15.19 -2.12 9.78
C ASP A 112 13.94 -1.25 10.03
N ALA A 113 13.94 -0.06 9.41
CA ALA A 113 12.87 0.93 9.49
C ALA A 113 12.59 1.49 10.91
N ARG A 114 13.54 1.42 11.84
CA ARG A 114 13.43 2.06 13.16
C ARG A 114 14.15 3.40 13.21
N SER A 115 15.36 3.44 12.69
CA SER A 115 16.17 4.66 12.59
C SER A 115 17.10 4.59 11.40
N ILE A 116 17.52 5.74 10.89
CA ILE A 116 18.56 5.84 9.87
C ILE A 116 19.65 6.76 10.41
N ASN A 117 20.89 6.28 10.40
CA ASN A 117 22.06 7.05 10.85
C ASN A 117 23.11 7.18 9.75
N LEU A 118 23.86 8.29 9.78
CA LEU A 118 24.95 8.56 8.87
C LEU A 118 26.25 7.95 9.39
N ARG A 119 27.00 7.34 8.46
CA ARG A 119 28.34 6.81 8.69
C ARG A 119 29.33 7.31 7.66
N LEU A 120 30.59 7.25 8.02
CA LEU A 120 31.70 7.66 7.18
C LEU A 120 32.72 6.55 7.06
N LEU A 121 32.89 5.99 5.86
CA LEU A 121 33.89 4.98 5.54
C LEU A 121 35.21 5.67 5.11
N ASN A 122 36.30 5.30 5.73
CA ASN A 122 37.64 5.60 5.20
C ASN A 122 37.99 4.57 4.12
N LEU A 123 38.11 5.02 2.87
CA LEU A 123 38.33 4.13 1.72
C LEU A 123 39.73 3.50 1.69
N ALA A 124 40.72 4.06 2.38
CA ALA A 124 42.07 3.49 2.47
C ALA A 124 42.18 2.42 3.55
N THR A 125 41.46 2.57 4.66
CA THR A 125 41.58 1.67 5.81
C THR A 125 40.43 0.69 5.94
N GLY A 126 39.29 0.96 5.30
CA GLY A 126 38.03 0.23 5.47
C GLY A 126 37.33 0.51 6.81
N ALA A 127 37.82 1.42 7.64
CA ALA A 127 37.22 1.77 8.93
C ALA A 127 36.03 2.72 8.76
N SER A 128 34.92 2.41 9.45
CA SER A 128 33.71 3.26 9.48
C SER A 128 33.59 3.98 10.83
N THR A 129 33.13 5.24 10.77
CA THR A 129 32.86 6.11 11.93
C THR A 129 31.40 6.56 11.87
N ASP A 130 30.72 6.52 13.03
CA ASP A 130 29.35 7.04 13.13
C ASP A 130 29.40 8.59 13.11
N LEU A 131 28.65 9.21 12.20
CA LEU A 131 28.44 10.67 12.14
C LEU A 131 27.21 11.09 12.94
N THR A 132 26.19 10.25 12.96
CA THR A 132 24.96 10.43 13.77
C THR A 132 24.60 9.15 14.49
N THR A 133 23.84 9.27 15.59
CA THR A 133 23.38 8.14 16.40
C THR A 133 21.97 8.40 16.94
N GLY A 134 21.30 7.35 17.42
CA GLY A 134 19.99 7.45 18.05
C GLY A 134 18.85 7.01 17.15
N SER A 135 17.62 7.33 17.56
CA SER A 135 16.38 6.84 16.96
C SER A 135 15.86 7.71 15.80
N ARG A 136 16.61 8.73 15.39
CA ARG A 136 16.17 9.68 14.34
C ARG A 136 16.41 9.12 12.94
N VAL A 137 15.79 9.80 11.97
CA VAL A 137 16.07 9.59 10.55
C VAL A 137 17.09 10.66 10.11
N ASN A 138 18.30 10.21 9.73
CA ASN A 138 19.35 11.04 9.15
C ASN A 138 19.69 10.48 7.77
N HIS A 139 19.45 11.25 6.70
CA HIS A 139 19.46 10.74 5.35
C HIS A 139 20.05 11.74 4.33
N GLU A 140 20.31 11.29 3.09
CA GLU A 140 20.80 12.14 1.98
C GLU A 140 22.06 12.94 2.31
N PRO A 141 23.18 12.28 2.66
CA PRO A 141 24.43 13.00 2.81
C PRO A 141 24.86 13.62 1.47
N ALA A 142 25.36 14.87 1.50
CA ALA A 142 25.90 15.58 0.35
C ALA A 142 27.14 16.38 0.80
N TRP A 143 28.31 16.10 0.20
CA TRP A 143 29.55 16.79 0.53
C TRP A 143 29.61 18.20 -0.06
N SER A 144 30.15 19.15 0.70
CA SER A 144 30.59 20.44 0.15
C SER A 144 31.76 20.22 -0.79
N PRO A 145 31.92 21.08 -1.82
CA PRO A 145 33.01 20.94 -2.82
C PRO A 145 34.42 20.94 -2.22
N ASP A 146 34.61 21.60 -1.09
CA ASP A 146 35.88 21.65 -0.35
C ASP A 146 36.13 20.41 0.55
N GLY A 147 35.13 19.51 0.68
CA GLY A 147 35.21 18.28 1.49
C GLY A 147 35.26 18.55 3.00
N THR A 148 34.91 19.72 3.48
CA THR A 148 34.97 20.11 4.90
C THR A 148 33.61 20.06 5.60
N ARG A 149 32.50 19.96 4.85
CA ARG A 149 31.15 19.98 5.37
C ARG A 149 30.29 18.90 4.68
N LEU A 150 29.30 18.40 5.42
CA LEU A 150 28.31 17.45 4.93
C LEU A 150 26.91 18.01 5.18
N ALA A 151 26.15 18.30 4.12
CA ALA A 151 24.73 18.56 4.23
C ALA A 151 23.96 17.23 4.33
N TYR A 152 22.88 17.21 5.09
CA TYR A 152 22.03 16.05 5.23
C TYR A 152 20.64 16.42 5.70
N VAL A 153 19.69 15.51 5.57
CA VAL A 153 18.33 15.63 6.10
C VAL A 153 18.26 14.95 7.45
N SER A 154 17.63 15.60 8.44
CA SER A 154 17.40 15.00 9.74
C SER A 154 16.00 15.30 10.27
N THR A 155 15.44 14.35 11.03
CA THR A 155 14.20 14.53 11.82
C THR A 155 14.47 15.00 13.25
N ALA A 156 15.73 15.34 13.61
CA ALA A 156 16.05 15.96 14.89
C ALA A 156 15.63 17.44 14.91
N PRO A 157 15.29 18.02 16.11
CA PRO A 157 15.11 17.30 17.38
C PRO A 157 13.69 16.77 17.57
N ASN A 158 12.72 17.16 16.75
CA ASN A 158 11.28 17.07 17.04
C ASN A 158 10.47 16.16 16.11
N GLY A 159 11.13 15.48 15.15
CA GLY A 159 10.48 14.49 14.26
C GLY A 159 10.09 15.03 12.86
N TYR A 160 10.40 16.30 12.53
CA TYR A 160 10.12 16.88 11.22
C TYR A 160 11.39 16.95 10.35
N PHE A 161 11.23 16.82 9.04
CA PHE A 161 12.34 16.77 8.08
C PHE A 161 12.92 18.15 7.79
N ASN A 162 14.17 18.36 8.21
CA ASN A 162 14.92 19.57 7.98
C ASN A 162 16.32 19.29 7.44
N VAL A 163 16.91 20.27 6.74
CA VAL A 163 18.28 20.23 6.22
C VAL A 163 19.25 20.79 7.27
N TYR A 164 20.32 20.05 7.49
CA TYR A 164 21.42 20.39 8.38
C TYR A 164 22.75 20.35 7.64
N VAL A 165 23.73 21.08 8.14
CA VAL A 165 25.14 21.04 7.69
C VAL A 165 26.03 20.72 8.88
N MET A 166 26.84 19.69 8.75
CA MET A 166 27.81 19.20 9.72
C MET A 166 29.23 19.51 9.22
N GLU A 167 30.09 20.06 10.08
CA GLU A 167 31.52 20.19 9.80
C GLU A 167 32.19 18.81 9.94
N ILE A 168 33.13 18.50 9.01
CA ILE A 168 33.90 17.26 9.04
C ILE A 168 35.38 17.61 9.05
N ALA A 169 36.07 17.18 10.09
CA ALA A 169 37.51 17.37 10.23
C ALA A 169 38.22 16.05 10.52
N GLY A 170 39.12 15.62 9.62
CA GLY A 170 39.84 14.35 9.78
C GLY A 170 38.93 13.11 9.91
N GLY A 171 37.77 13.13 9.25
CA GLY A 171 36.80 12.05 9.29
C GLY A 171 35.94 12.01 10.56
N LYS A 172 35.91 13.08 11.36
CA LYS A 172 35.10 13.17 12.57
C LYS A 172 34.05 14.26 12.45
N PRO A 173 32.82 14.05 13.01
CA PRO A 173 31.79 15.06 13.05
C PRO A 173 32.16 16.21 13.95
N GLY A 174 31.90 17.44 13.50
CA GLY A 174 32.09 18.69 14.24
C GLY A 174 30.78 19.40 14.51
N ARG A 175 30.80 20.74 14.42
CA ARG A 175 29.62 21.57 14.63
C ARG A 175 28.52 21.25 13.60
N VAL A 176 27.28 21.19 14.07
CA VAL A 176 26.07 21.02 13.25
C VAL A 176 25.29 22.32 13.23
N THR A 177 24.90 22.76 12.04
CA THR A 177 24.09 23.96 11.79
C THR A 177 22.78 23.55 11.15
N GLN A 178 21.64 23.92 11.71
CA GLN A 178 20.32 23.73 11.11
C GLN A 178 20.08 24.82 10.06
N ILE A 179 19.84 24.45 8.82
CA ILE A 179 19.65 25.36 7.68
C ILE A 179 18.19 25.73 7.52
N THR A 180 17.28 24.74 7.61
CA THR A 180 15.84 24.94 7.49
C THR A 180 15.14 24.69 8.84
N THR A 181 13.95 25.23 9.01
CA THR A 181 13.16 25.09 10.25
C THR A 181 11.74 24.70 9.93
N ASP A 182 11.06 24.13 10.92
CA ASP A 182 9.65 23.84 10.85
C ASP A 182 8.85 25.11 10.55
N ASN A 183 7.86 24.97 9.69
CA ASN A 183 6.91 26.02 9.38
C ASN A 183 5.55 25.38 9.18
N ASP A 184 4.55 25.95 9.85
CA ASP A 184 3.17 25.49 9.73
C ASP A 184 2.52 26.16 8.51
N PHE A 185 1.99 25.36 7.59
CA PHE A 185 1.25 25.82 6.43
C PHE A 185 -0.13 26.41 6.79
N GLY A 186 -0.60 26.16 8.02
CA GLY A 186 -1.86 26.66 8.54
C GLY A 186 -3.09 25.80 8.21
N ARG A 187 -2.91 24.68 7.50
CA ARG A 187 -3.94 23.68 7.20
C ARG A 187 -3.34 22.32 6.88
N GLU A 188 -4.15 21.27 6.99
CA GLU A 188 -3.72 19.94 6.55
C GLU A 188 -3.43 19.92 5.05
N ARG A 189 -2.41 19.16 4.66
CA ARG A 189 -2.10 18.84 3.26
C ARG A 189 -2.43 17.37 3.02
N LEU A 190 -3.05 17.07 1.89
CA LEU A 190 -3.32 15.70 1.51
C LEU A 190 -2.01 14.90 1.43
N TYR A 191 -1.91 13.80 2.19
CA TYR A 191 -0.72 12.95 2.34
C TYR A 191 0.50 13.61 2.99
N PHE A 192 0.44 14.87 3.34
CA PHE A 192 1.53 15.62 3.97
C PHE A 192 1.01 16.30 5.23
N SER A 193 1.88 16.45 6.21
CA SER A 193 1.54 17.18 7.42
C SER A 193 1.38 18.69 7.14
N PRO A 194 0.73 19.46 8.02
CA PRO A 194 0.74 20.91 7.93
C PRO A 194 2.15 21.49 8.07
N ILE A 195 3.09 20.74 8.67
CA ILE A 195 4.48 21.18 8.80
C ILE A 195 5.25 20.93 7.51
N ASP A 196 6.02 21.91 7.08
CA ASP A 196 6.83 21.84 5.85
C ASP A 196 7.85 20.71 5.89
N VAL A 197 8.06 20.08 4.74
CA VAL A 197 9.10 19.07 4.50
C VAL A 197 10.24 19.76 3.77
N ASN A 198 11.48 19.64 4.27
CA ASN A 198 12.70 20.17 3.66
C ASN A 198 13.69 19.04 3.46
N ILE A 199 13.99 18.69 2.20
CA ILE A 199 14.74 17.47 1.81
C ILE A 199 15.65 17.73 0.61
N SER A 200 16.47 16.72 0.26
CA SER A 200 17.27 16.64 -0.96
C SER A 200 18.29 17.79 -1.14
N PRO A 201 19.19 18.02 -0.17
CA PRO A 201 20.21 19.06 -0.29
C PRO A 201 21.25 18.72 -1.38
N SER A 202 21.65 19.71 -2.17
CA SER A 202 22.74 19.63 -3.15
C SER A 202 23.53 20.92 -3.15
N TRP A 203 24.87 20.82 -3.00
CA TRP A 203 25.74 21.98 -2.91
C TRP A 203 25.97 22.67 -4.26
N SER A 204 26.03 24.01 -4.23
CA SER A 204 26.61 24.79 -5.33
C SER A 204 28.11 24.51 -5.47
N PRO A 205 28.70 24.58 -6.67
CA PRO A 205 30.12 24.32 -6.87
C PRO A 205 31.07 25.23 -6.09
N ASP A 206 30.63 26.44 -5.71
CA ASP A 206 31.36 27.36 -4.86
C ASP A 206 31.18 27.13 -3.35
N GLY A 207 30.29 26.18 -2.97
CA GLY A 207 30.02 25.84 -1.58
C GLY A 207 29.27 26.89 -0.74
N GLN A 208 28.66 27.89 -1.39
CA GLN A 208 27.96 28.99 -0.70
C GLN A 208 26.45 28.79 -0.57
N GLU A 209 25.88 28.00 -1.45
CA GLU A 209 24.44 27.77 -1.51
C GLU A 209 24.09 26.25 -1.58
N LEU A 210 22.84 25.96 -1.26
CA LEU A 210 22.22 24.65 -1.46
C LEU A 210 21.01 24.79 -2.39
N LEU A 211 20.81 23.83 -3.27
CA LEU A 211 19.47 23.45 -3.75
C LEU A 211 18.83 22.53 -2.74
N LEU A 212 17.55 22.65 -2.55
CA LEU A 212 16.74 21.72 -1.75
C LEU A 212 15.29 21.67 -2.27
N VAL A 213 14.55 20.67 -1.86
CA VAL A 213 13.11 20.55 -2.11
C VAL A 213 12.36 20.92 -0.85
N SER A 214 11.37 21.83 -0.99
CA SER A 214 10.47 22.18 0.12
C SER A 214 9.06 22.42 -0.39
N ASN A 215 8.06 21.97 0.36
CA ASN A 215 6.65 22.25 0.09
C ASN A 215 6.14 23.52 0.78
N ARG A 216 7.05 24.41 1.19
CA ARG A 216 6.72 25.72 1.74
C ARG A 216 5.87 26.54 0.76
N GLY A 217 4.64 26.87 1.18
CA GLY A 217 3.69 27.59 0.32
C GLY A 217 3.05 26.77 -0.80
N ILE A 218 3.24 25.44 -0.82
CA ILE A 218 2.69 24.54 -1.83
C ILE A 218 1.71 23.57 -1.15
N PRO A 219 0.43 23.50 -1.59
CA PRO A 219 -0.60 22.70 -0.93
C PRO A 219 -0.50 21.20 -1.21
N LEU A 220 0.10 20.79 -2.32
CA LEU A 220 0.22 19.40 -2.75
C LEU A 220 1.67 19.01 -3.01
N GLY A 221 2.00 17.73 -2.86
CA GLY A 221 3.32 17.18 -3.14
C GLY A 221 4.41 17.57 -2.12
N SER A 222 5.63 17.13 -2.38
CA SER A 222 6.83 17.45 -1.58
C SER A 222 7.38 18.85 -1.86
N GLY A 223 6.81 19.55 -2.82
CA GLY A 223 7.07 20.96 -3.12
C GLY A 223 7.99 21.22 -4.29
N GLY A 224 8.38 22.46 -4.41
CA GLY A 224 9.26 22.97 -5.46
C GLY A 224 10.73 22.97 -5.07
N ILE A 225 11.56 23.43 -6.00
CA ILE A 225 13.02 23.53 -5.86
C ILE A 225 13.38 24.92 -5.36
N TRP A 226 14.10 24.96 -4.25
CA TRP A 226 14.58 26.18 -3.61
C TRP A 226 16.10 26.28 -3.72
N ARG A 227 16.60 27.49 -3.82
CA ARG A 227 18.01 27.83 -3.72
C ARG A 227 18.21 28.68 -2.47
N VAL A 228 19.08 28.26 -1.56
CA VAL A 228 19.24 28.88 -0.24
C VAL A 228 20.71 29.11 0.11
N ALA A 229 21.03 30.17 0.82
CA ALA A 229 22.37 30.36 1.38
C ALA A 229 22.63 29.36 2.51
N VAL A 230 23.89 28.98 2.72
CA VAL A 230 24.29 28.07 3.82
C VAL A 230 24.38 28.83 5.13
N GLU A 231 23.25 29.22 5.66
CA GLU A 231 23.11 30.02 6.90
C GLU A 231 22.02 29.41 7.80
N PRO A 232 22.12 29.58 9.12
CA PRO A 232 21.10 29.08 10.05
C PRO A 232 19.71 29.65 9.76
N ASN A 233 18.69 28.77 9.74
CA ASN A 233 17.28 29.16 9.66
C ASN A 233 16.94 30.06 8.47
N VAL A 234 17.54 29.79 7.32
CA VAL A 234 17.51 30.65 6.13
C VAL A 234 16.13 30.73 5.47
N MET A 235 15.26 29.75 5.67
CA MET A 235 13.93 29.74 5.04
C MET A 235 13.06 30.92 5.53
N GLY A 236 12.41 31.59 4.57
CA GLY A 236 11.61 32.79 4.85
C GLY A 236 12.41 34.11 4.83
N THR A 237 13.71 34.08 4.60
CA THR A 237 14.56 35.25 4.37
C THR A 237 14.75 35.54 2.88
N ALA A 238 15.28 36.70 2.53
CA ALA A 238 15.63 37.04 1.14
C ALA A 238 16.73 36.15 0.53
N LYS A 239 17.44 35.37 1.36
CA LYS A 239 18.48 34.42 0.97
C LYS A 239 17.95 33.03 0.63
N ALA A 240 16.62 32.81 0.73
CA ALA A 240 15.94 31.60 0.28
C ALA A 240 14.99 31.96 -0.87
N ARG A 241 15.20 31.38 -2.04
CA ARG A 241 14.43 31.69 -3.24
C ARG A 241 13.82 30.42 -3.84
N LEU A 242 12.50 30.43 -4.10
CA LEU A 242 11.86 29.41 -4.91
C LEU A 242 12.30 29.58 -6.38
N ILE A 243 13.02 28.60 -6.90
CA ILE A 243 13.55 28.65 -8.28
C ILE A 243 12.54 28.04 -9.26
N HIS A 244 11.88 26.96 -8.84
CA HIS A 244 10.87 26.30 -9.66
C HIS A 244 9.75 25.75 -8.78
N LYS A 245 8.51 26.22 -9.06
CA LYS A 245 7.32 25.77 -8.34
C LYS A 245 6.79 24.50 -9.01
N GLU A 246 6.76 23.43 -8.27
CA GLU A 246 6.25 22.15 -8.75
C GLU A 246 5.64 21.34 -7.61
N GLU A 247 4.66 20.49 -7.92
CA GLU A 247 4.03 19.56 -6.98
C GLU A 247 4.68 18.19 -7.17
N THR A 248 5.82 17.97 -6.51
CA THR A 248 6.59 16.72 -6.67
C THR A 248 6.32 15.73 -5.55
N LEU A 249 6.68 14.46 -5.81
CA LEU A 249 6.66 13.37 -4.82
C LEU A 249 8.09 13.01 -4.44
N TYR A 250 8.62 13.53 -3.34
CA TYR A 250 9.83 13.11 -2.62
C TYR A 250 11.07 12.69 -3.43
N ARG A 251 11.01 12.58 -4.78
CA ARG A 251 12.05 12.01 -5.64
C ARG A 251 12.70 12.98 -6.58
N THR A 252 12.42 14.25 -6.41
CA THR A 252 12.94 15.32 -7.26
C THR A 252 14.44 15.34 -7.29
N ARG A 253 15.13 15.26 -6.15
CA ARG A 253 16.58 15.13 -6.01
C ARG A 253 17.36 16.07 -6.94
N PRO A 254 17.18 17.40 -6.84
CA PRO A 254 17.88 18.34 -7.69
C PRO A 254 19.38 18.26 -7.45
N GLN A 255 20.17 18.25 -8.55
CA GLN A 255 21.62 18.18 -8.49
C GLN A 255 22.21 19.30 -9.34
N TRP A 256 23.11 20.09 -8.76
CA TRP A 256 23.91 21.07 -9.47
C TRP A 256 24.79 20.40 -10.53
N SER A 257 24.85 21.00 -11.73
CA SER A 257 25.91 20.64 -12.69
C SER A 257 27.27 21.14 -12.19
N PRO A 258 28.38 20.48 -12.54
CA PRO A 258 29.71 20.95 -12.10
C PRO A 258 30.05 22.38 -12.50
N ASP A 259 29.50 22.91 -13.61
CA ASP A 259 29.65 24.27 -14.07
C ASP A 259 28.77 25.29 -13.30
N GLY A 260 27.92 24.85 -12.40
CA GLY A 260 27.05 25.69 -11.57
C GLY A 260 25.86 26.35 -12.27
N LYS A 261 25.69 26.13 -13.58
CA LYS A 261 24.71 26.89 -14.39
C LYS A 261 23.37 26.19 -14.48
N ARG A 262 23.35 24.90 -14.27
CA ARG A 262 22.18 24.04 -14.45
C ARG A 262 21.98 23.11 -13.27
N MET A 263 20.80 22.57 -13.18
CA MET A 263 20.49 21.44 -12.31
C MET A 263 19.78 20.34 -13.12
N VAL A 264 19.99 19.10 -12.77
CA VAL A 264 19.18 17.95 -13.20
C VAL A 264 18.31 17.52 -12.04
N TYR A 265 17.06 17.13 -12.31
CA TYR A 265 16.13 16.66 -11.29
C TYR A 265 15.12 15.70 -11.90
N ALA A 266 14.43 14.94 -11.06
CA ALA A 266 13.39 14.02 -11.47
C ALA A 266 12.00 14.63 -11.20
N SER A 267 11.11 14.55 -12.19
CA SER A 267 9.76 15.08 -12.12
C SER A 267 8.78 14.28 -12.98
N HIS A 268 7.51 14.30 -12.62
CA HIS A 268 6.42 13.79 -13.45
C HIS A 268 5.69 14.88 -14.24
N LEU A 269 6.26 16.05 -14.35
CA LEU A 269 5.66 17.22 -15.00
C LEU A 269 5.10 16.88 -16.39
N GLY A 270 3.79 17.06 -16.55
CA GLY A 270 3.09 16.81 -17.81
C GLY A 270 2.94 15.33 -18.21
N GLY A 271 3.18 14.38 -17.30
CA GLY A 271 3.07 12.94 -17.61
C GLY A 271 2.68 12.07 -16.42
N GLN A 272 2.48 10.77 -16.70
CA GLN A 272 2.18 9.80 -15.64
C GLN A 272 3.44 9.25 -14.95
N TYR A 273 4.59 9.18 -15.64
CA TYR A 273 5.84 8.64 -15.12
C TYR A 273 6.86 9.75 -14.82
N THR A 274 7.68 9.50 -13.81
CA THR A 274 8.77 10.40 -13.44
C THR A 274 9.87 10.38 -14.52
N GLN A 275 10.28 11.57 -14.99
CA GLN A 275 11.31 11.73 -16.00
C GLN A 275 12.39 12.68 -15.49
N LEU A 276 13.57 12.68 -16.13
CA LEU A 276 14.64 13.64 -15.83
C LEU A 276 14.43 14.93 -16.62
N PHE A 277 14.64 16.03 -15.92
CA PHE A 277 14.60 17.39 -16.48
C PHE A 277 15.87 18.13 -16.15
N VAL A 278 16.25 19.06 -17.02
CA VAL A 278 17.31 20.05 -16.78
C VAL A 278 16.70 21.43 -16.70
N LEU A 279 17.17 22.23 -15.74
CA LEU A 279 16.70 23.58 -15.48
C LEU A 279 17.89 24.50 -15.18
N PRO A 280 17.92 25.79 -15.63
CA PRO A 280 18.90 26.78 -15.17
C PRO A 280 18.79 26.98 -13.65
N THR A 281 19.92 27.09 -12.95
CA THR A 281 19.94 27.29 -11.48
C THR A 281 19.43 28.64 -11.01
N VAL A 282 19.15 29.56 -11.95
CA VAL A 282 18.51 30.84 -11.70
C VAL A 282 17.01 30.84 -11.91
N GLY A 283 16.43 29.70 -12.31
CA GLY A 283 15.05 29.54 -12.73
C GLY A 283 14.89 29.64 -14.26
N GLY A 284 13.72 29.33 -14.76
CA GLY A 284 13.39 29.32 -16.19
C GLY A 284 12.50 28.13 -16.55
N GLU A 285 12.46 27.76 -17.83
CA GLU A 285 11.67 26.64 -18.29
C GLU A 285 12.46 25.33 -18.17
N PRO A 286 11.87 24.30 -17.54
CA PRO A 286 12.49 22.97 -17.46
C PRO A 286 12.49 22.30 -18.82
N TYR A 287 13.56 21.59 -19.15
CA TYR A 287 13.68 20.83 -20.39
C TYR A 287 13.77 19.34 -20.11
N LYS A 288 12.86 18.57 -20.69
CA LYS A 288 12.72 17.12 -20.49
C LYS A 288 13.87 16.38 -21.20
N MET A 289 14.57 15.51 -20.49
CA MET A 289 15.71 14.76 -21.01
C MET A 289 15.40 13.28 -21.29
N THR A 290 14.44 12.71 -20.60
CA THR A 290 14.05 11.30 -20.76
C THR A 290 12.57 11.19 -21.06
N PHE A 291 12.15 10.04 -21.58
CA PHE A 291 10.77 9.74 -21.96
C PHE A 291 10.51 8.23 -21.86
N GLY A 292 9.25 7.83 -21.98
CA GLY A 292 8.81 6.44 -21.90
C GLY A 292 7.75 6.22 -20.84
N GLU A 293 7.21 5.00 -20.79
CA GLU A 293 6.17 4.57 -19.85
C GLU A 293 6.78 3.89 -18.62
N TYR A 294 7.80 4.52 -18.03
CA TYR A 294 8.56 4.05 -16.87
C TYR A 294 9.24 5.23 -16.17
N ASP A 295 9.70 5.01 -14.94
CA ASP A 295 10.26 6.06 -14.11
C ASP A 295 11.79 6.17 -14.26
N HIS A 296 12.30 7.39 -14.21
CA HIS A 296 13.71 7.74 -14.07
C HIS A 296 13.89 8.63 -12.85
N PHE A 297 14.84 8.33 -11.97
CA PHE A 297 15.02 9.05 -10.71
C PHE A 297 16.47 8.98 -10.20
N LEU A 298 16.78 9.72 -9.13
CA LEU A 298 18.09 9.80 -8.49
C LEU A 298 19.23 10.20 -9.46
N PRO A 299 19.08 11.28 -10.25
CA PRO A 299 20.12 11.68 -11.17
C PRO A 299 21.37 12.20 -10.45
N ARG A 300 22.55 11.91 -11.01
CA ARG A 300 23.86 12.38 -10.56
C ARG A 300 24.76 12.76 -11.73
N TRP A 301 25.23 13.99 -11.77
CA TRP A 301 26.24 14.42 -12.73
C TRP A 301 27.57 13.69 -12.49
N SER A 302 28.26 13.32 -13.55
CA SER A 302 29.67 12.95 -13.46
C SER A 302 30.53 14.17 -13.09
N PRO A 303 31.70 13.97 -12.49
CA PRO A 303 32.57 15.12 -12.09
C PRO A 303 32.98 16.03 -13.25
N ASP A 304 33.09 15.50 -14.47
CA ASP A 304 33.42 16.25 -15.69
C ASP A 304 32.18 16.89 -16.34
N GLY A 305 30.97 16.60 -15.87
CA GLY A 305 29.72 17.13 -16.42
C GLY A 305 29.27 16.51 -17.74
N GLU A 306 29.93 15.45 -18.22
CA GLU A 306 29.65 14.81 -19.52
C GLU A 306 28.57 13.74 -19.43
N TRP A 307 28.34 13.16 -18.23
CA TRP A 307 27.40 12.09 -18.00
C TRP A 307 26.46 12.37 -16.84
N ILE A 308 25.29 11.72 -16.87
CA ILE A 308 24.37 11.65 -15.77
C ILE A 308 24.13 10.16 -15.47
N ALA A 309 24.45 9.75 -14.22
CA ALA A 309 24.03 8.46 -13.70
C ALA A 309 22.64 8.59 -13.09
N TYR A 310 21.78 7.60 -13.28
CA TYR A 310 20.41 7.61 -12.76
C TYR A 310 19.87 6.18 -12.63
N ILE A 311 18.77 6.04 -11.92
CA ILE A 311 18.04 4.79 -11.79
C ILE A 311 16.84 4.80 -12.74
N SER A 312 16.62 3.71 -13.46
CA SER A 312 15.50 3.50 -14.37
C SER A 312 14.87 2.13 -14.14
N ASN A 313 13.53 2.07 -14.19
CA ASN A 313 12.80 0.79 -14.15
C ASN A 313 12.25 0.37 -15.53
N GLU A 314 12.87 0.85 -16.61
CA GLU A 314 12.48 0.56 -18.01
C GLU A 314 12.41 -0.94 -18.33
N GLU A 315 13.30 -1.75 -17.77
CA GLU A 315 13.29 -3.20 -17.96
C GLU A 315 12.49 -3.96 -16.85
N GLY A 316 11.59 -3.27 -16.18
CA GLY A 316 10.80 -3.80 -15.06
C GLY A 316 11.47 -3.52 -13.71
N LEU A 317 12.59 -4.17 -13.38
CA LEU A 317 13.34 -3.89 -12.16
C LEU A 317 14.20 -2.63 -12.28
N PRO A 318 14.44 -1.89 -11.17
CA PRO A 318 15.34 -0.75 -11.16
C PRO A 318 16.75 -1.12 -11.60
N GLN A 319 17.34 -0.32 -12.48
CA GLN A 319 18.68 -0.50 -13.02
C GLN A 319 19.45 0.82 -12.98
N LEU A 320 20.75 0.75 -12.78
CA LEU A 320 21.67 1.87 -12.95
C LEU A 320 21.90 2.12 -14.44
N LYS A 321 21.61 3.35 -14.88
CA LYS A 321 21.85 3.80 -16.26
C LYS A 321 22.76 5.02 -16.29
N LEU A 322 23.46 5.18 -17.40
CA LEU A 322 24.24 6.36 -17.73
C LEU A 322 23.68 6.98 -18.99
N MET A 323 23.60 8.31 -19.03
CA MET A 323 23.29 9.03 -20.25
C MET A 323 24.28 10.18 -20.47
N LYS A 324 24.63 10.45 -21.73
CA LYS A 324 25.34 11.68 -22.09
C LYS A 324 24.49 12.90 -21.77
N ALA A 325 25.08 13.87 -21.10
CA ALA A 325 24.38 15.09 -20.68
C ALA A 325 23.76 15.88 -21.85
N TRP A 326 24.32 15.72 -23.05
CA TRP A 326 23.92 16.50 -24.22
C TRP A 326 23.65 15.68 -25.49
N GLY A 327 23.81 14.37 -25.46
CA GLY A 327 23.93 13.60 -26.66
C GLY A 327 22.95 12.43 -26.88
N GLY A 328 22.05 12.16 -25.98
CA GLY A 328 21.09 11.09 -26.14
C GLY A 328 21.63 9.65 -26.04
N GLU A 329 22.98 9.45 -25.98
CA GLU A 329 23.55 8.12 -25.72
C GLU A 329 23.18 7.67 -24.31
N GLN A 330 22.60 6.47 -24.22
CA GLN A 330 22.19 5.85 -22.96
C GLN A 330 22.76 4.43 -22.87
N THR A 331 23.27 4.07 -21.70
CA THR A 331 23.84 2.75 -21.44
C THR A 331 23.35 2.19 -20.11
N VAL A 332 22.90 0.94 -20.09
CA VAL A 332 22.60 0.21 -18.85
C VAL A 332 23.89 -0.33 -18.26
N VAL A 333 24.15 -0.05 -16.99
CA VAL A 333 25.25 -0.65 -16.23
C VAL A 333 24.83 -2.06 -15.83
N ARG A 334 25.11 -3.05 -16.68
CA ARG A 334 24.72 -4.45 -16.43
C ARG A 334 25.66 -5.10 -15.44
N ILE A 335 25.14 -5.52 -14.30
CA ILE A 335 25.89 -6.26 -13.28
C ILE A 335 25.78 -7.75 -13.62
N ALA A 336 26.82 -8.29 -14.28
CA ALA A 336 26.89 -9.71 -14.62
C ALA A 336 27.51 -10.55 -13.48
N GLU A 337 28.35 -9.96 -12.64
CA GLU A 337 29.00 -10.62 -11.50
C GLU A 337 28.95 -9.76 -10.25
N ARG A 338 28.60 -10.40 -9.12
CA ARG A 338 28.65 -9.80 -7.78
C ARG A 338 29.82 -10.39 -7.01
N ARG A 339 30.80 -9.56 -6.62
CA ARG A 339 31.93 -9.96 -5.76
C ARG A 339 31.71 -9.45 -4.35
N TYR A 340 31.27 -10.35 -3.50
CA TYR A 340 31.06 -10.07 -2.08
C TYR A 340 32.41 -9.96 -1.34
N ALA A 341 32.47 -9.07 -0.35
CA ALA A 341 33.64 -8.91 0.55
C ALA A 341 33.74 -10.03 1.61
N ARG A 342 32.78 -10.93 1.64
CA ARG A 342 32.62 -12.03 2.59
C ARG A 342 32.28 -13.33 1.90
N PRO A 343 32.48 -14.48 2.58
CA PRO A 343 32.07 -15.77 2.01
C PRO A 343 30.56 -15.82 1.79
N MET A 344 30.16 -16.34 0.62
CA MET A 344 28.77 -16.58 0.25
C MET A 344 28.64 -17.99 -0.30
N GLY A 345 27.45 -18.58 -0.19
CA GLY A 345 27.02 -19.78 -0.89
C GLY A 345 25.85 -19.46 -1.85
N THR A 346 25.45 -20.44 -2.64
CA THR A 346 24.35 -20.32 -3.60
C THR A 346 23.22 -21.30 -3.26
N LEU A 347 21.98 -20.86 -3.37
CA LEU A 347 20.79 -21.71 -3.28
C LEU A 347 20.08 -21.71 -4.63
N ALA A 348 19.83 -22.91 -5.18
CA ALA A 348 18.98 -23.15 -6.33
C ALA A 348 17.69 -23.82 -5.83
N VAL A 349 16.56 -23.12 -5.87
CA VAL A 349 15.30 -23.54 -5.27
C VAL A 349 14.26 -23.84 -6.34
N ARG A 350 13.53 -24.94 -6.15
CA ARG A 350 12.34 -25.32 -6.92
C ARG A 350 11.16 -25.45 -5.98
N ILE A 351 10.02 -24.87 -6.33
CA ILE A 351 8.75 -25.00 -5.60
C ILE A 351 7.78 -25.76 -6.49
N VAL A 352 7.25 -26.84 -5.98
CA VAL A 352 6.39 -27.74 -6.75
C VAL A 352 5.10 -28.04 -5.97
N ASP A 353 4.02 -28.26 -6.71
CA ASP A 353 2.80 -28.84 -6.19
C ASP A 353 3.07 -30.29 -5.75
N ASP A 354 2.67 -30.66 -4.54
CA ASP A 354 3.00 -31.95 -3.94
C ASP A 354 2.31 -33.12 -4.65
N LEU A 355 1.12 -32.91 -5.21
CA LEU A 355 0.36 -33.94 -5.91
C LEU A 355 0.88 -34.17 -7.33
N THR A 356 1.11 -33.09 -8.09
CA THR A 356 1.43 -33.15 -9.51
C THR A 356 2.94 -33.15 -9.79
N GLY A 357 3.76 -32.64 -8.86
CA GLY A 357 5.20 -32.44 -9.04
C GLY A 357 5.56 -31.31 -10.01
N GLN A 358 4.57 -30.56 -10.51
CA GLN A 358 4.80 -29.43 -11.41
C GLN A 358 5.29 -28.22 -10.64
N GLU A 359 6.15 -27.41 -11.29
CA GLU A 359 6.56 -26.11 -10.72
C GLU A 359 5.38 -25.16 -10.66
N ILE A 360 5.20 -24.50 -9.51
CA ILE A 360 4.10 -23.57 -9.29
C ILE A 360 4.59 -22.23 -8.74
N PRO A 361 4.02 -21.11 -9.17
CA PRO A 361 4.28 -19.79 -8.60
C PRO A 361 3.90 -19.72 -7.12
N ALA A 362 4.72 -19.01 -6.33
CA ALA A 362 4.49 -18.88 -4.90
C ALA A 362 5.12 -17.59 -4.35
N ARG A 363 4.68 -17.21 -3.15
CA ARG A 363 5.27 -16.17 -2.31
C ARG A 363 6.31 -16.78 -1.39
N VAL A 364 7.48 -16.14 -1.31
CA VAL A 364 8.64 -16.65 -0.58
C VAL A 364 9.15 -15.62 0.42
N TYR A 365 9.50 -16.10 1.61
CA TYR A 365 10.19 -15.34 2.64
C TYR A 365 11.53 -16.02 2.96
N HIS A 366 12.57 -15.24 3.00
CA HIS A 366 13.90 -15.69 3.37
C HIS A 366 14.33 -15.12 4.71
N THR A 367 15.10 -15.91 5.47
CA THR A 367 15.82 -15.43 6.64
C THR A 367 17.17 -16.15 6.69
N ALA A 368 18.24 -15.43 6.35
CA ALA A 368 19.60 -15.94 6.39
C ALA A 368 20.16 -15.98 7.83
N ALA A 369 21.37 -16.50 7.99
CA ALA A 369 22.04 -16.58 9.28
C ALA A 369 22.26 -15.22 9.95
N ASP A 370 22.37 -14.14 9.16
CA ASP A 370 22.47 -12.75 9.63
C ASP A 370 21.12 -12.04 9.78
N GLY A 371 20.00 -12.74 9.55
CA GLY A 371 18.63 -12.23 9.61
C GLY A 371 18.13 -11.54 8.36
N LYS A 372 18.95 -11.35 7.31
CA LYS A 372 18.56 -10.65 6.05
C LYS A 372 17.87 -11.56 5.05
N PRO A 373 17.07 -11.00 4.11
CA PRO A 373 16.24 -11.78 3.18
C PRO A 373 16.99 -12.33 1.96
N TYR A 374 18.02 -11.67 1.43
CA TYR A 374 18.74 -12.06 0.19
C TYR A 374 17.81 -12.50 -0.95
N THR A 375 17.04 -11.56 -1.44
CA THR A 375 16.08 -11.75 -2.54
C THR A 375 16.82 -12.04 -3.85
N PRO A 376 16.29 -12.91 -4.73
CA PRO A 376 16.85 -13.14 -6.07
C PRO A 376 16.98 -11.85 -6.89
N GLY A 377 18.02 -11.75 -7.72
CA GLY A 377 18.32 -10.53 -8.48
C GLY A 377 17.32 -10.21 -9.61
N ASP A 378 16.43 -11.14 -9.93
CA ASP A 378 15.36 -11.03 -10.92
C ASP A 378 13.95 -10.92 -10.31
N SER A 379 13.86 -10.66 -8.99
CA SER A 379 12.59 -10.61 -8.28
C SER A 379 12.37 -9.25 -7.61
N TYR A 380 11.09 -8.84 -7.55
CA TYR A 380 10.70 -7.65 -6.78
C TYR A 380 10.68 -8.00 -5.30
N GLU A 381 11.55 -7.36 -4.53
CA GLU A 381 11.51 -7.45 -3.09
C GLU A 381 10.43 -6.52 -2.54
N ARG A 382 9.62 -7.02 -1.61
CA ARG A 382 8.54 -6.33 -0.91
C ARG A 382 8.70 -6.48 0.59
N LEU A 383 8.09 -5.56 1.32
CA LEU A 383 7.96 -5.63 2.78
C LEU A 383 6.47 -5.72 3.12
N SER A 384 6.09 -6.77 3.84
CA SER A 384 4.71 -6.95 4.27
C SER A 384 4.32 -5.97 5.39
N GLN A 385 3.03 -5.88 5.69
CA GLN A 385 2.52 -5.11 6.83
C GLN A 385 3.04 -5.64 8.19
N LEU A 386 3.49 -6.90 8.23
CA LEU A 386 4.14 -7.49 9.40
C LEU A 386 5.66 -7.24 9.45
N ASN A 387 6.22 -6.35 8.62
CA ASN A 387 7.65 -6.08 8.46
C ASN A 387 8.46 -7.33 8.05
N ARG A 388 7.91 -8.17 7.18
CA ARG A 388 8.60 -9.34 6.64
C ARG A 388 8.95 -9.12 5.18
N HIS A 389 10.21 -9.29 4.83
CA HIS A 389 10.68 -9.24 3.46
C HIS A 389 10.23 -10.46 2.69
N LEU A 390 9.73 -10.26 1.47
CA LEU A 390 9.19 -11.31 0.61
C LEU A 390 9.38 -10.97 -0.87
N PHE A 391 9.22 -11.98 -1.70
CA PHE A 391 9.11 -11.84 -3.14
C PHE A 391 8.19 -12.91 -3.74
N HIS A 392 7.73 -12.69 -4.98
CA HIS A 392 6.99 -13.68 -5.74
C HIS A 392 7.92 -14.32 -6.78
N THR A 393 7.77 -15.65 -6.97
CA THR A 393 8.57 -16.44 -7.90
C THR A 393 7.67 -17.27 -8.82
N PRO A 394 8.09 -17.56 -10.07
CA PRO A 394 7.36 -18.48 -10.95
C PRO A 394 7.45 -19.96 -10.51
N GLY A 395 8.23 -20.27 -9.45
CA GLY A 395 8.45 -21.61 -8.93
C GLY A 395 9.90 -22.06 -8.96
N ARG A 396 10.80 -21.28 -9.57
CA ARG A 396 12.23 -21.54 -9.59
C ARG A 396 13.01 -20.24 -9.46
N TYR A 397 14.06 -20.26 -8.65
CA TYR A 397 14.95 -19.10 -8.50
C TYR A 397 16.34 -19.52 -8.00
N VAL A 398 17.29 -18.57 -8.12
CA VAL A 398 18.65 -18.70 -7.56
C VAL A 398 18.94 -17.47 -6.72
N THR A 399 19.50 -17.67 -5.52
CA THR A 399 19.95 -16.57 -4.66
C THR A 399 21.28 -16.89 -4.01
N HIS A 400 21.95 -15.86 -3.48
CA HIS A 400 23.17 -15.97 -2.70
C HIS A 400 22.89 -15.65 -1.23
N ALA A 401 23.56 -16.35 -0.32
CA ALA A 401 23.40 -16.13 1.11
C ALA A 401 24.70 -16.35 1.86
N PRO A 402 24.92 -15.71 3.03
CA PRO A 402 26.05 -16.02 3.89
C PRO A 402 25.97 -17.45 4.41
N PRO A 403 27.11 -18.07 4.80
CA PRO A 403 27.12 -19.39 5.38
C PRO A 403 26.33 -19.48 6.67
N GLY A 404 25.69 -20.64 6.91
CA GLY A 404 24.90 -20.94 8.10
C GLY A 404 23.45 -21.29 7.79
N PRO A 405 22.56 -21.30 8.79
CA PRO A 405 21.15 -21.63 8.60
C PRO A 405 20.43 -20.60 7.76
N PHE A 406 19.75 -21.06 6.72
CA PHE A 406 18.93 -20.27 5.83
C PHE A 406 17.51 -20.83 5.83
N LYS A 407 16.58 -20.08 6.39
CA LYS A 407 15.16 -20.46 6.47
C LYS A 407 14.42 -19.94 5.23
N ILE A 408 13.65 -20.81 4.60
CA ILE A 408 12.77 -20.51 3.47
C ILE A 408 11.35 -20.83 3.92
N GLU A 409 10.46 -19.85 3.91
CA GLU A 409 9.03 -20.04 4.17
C GLU A 409 8.28 -19.74 2.87
N VAL A 410 7.44 -20.67 2.44
CA VAL A 410 6.71 -20.57 1.16
C VAL A 410 5.22 -20.67 1.40
N ALA A 411 4.48 -19.71 0.86
CA ALA A 411 3.03 -19.62 0.91
C ALA A 411 2.44 -19.49 -0.50
N LYS A 412 1.22 -20.00 -0.70
CA LYS A 412 0.47 -19.85 -1.95
C LYS A 412 -1.01 -19.72 -1.64
N GLY A 413 -1.55 -18.49 -1.73
CA GLY A 413 -2.96 -18.22 -1.47
C GLY A 413 -3.47 -18.74 -0.13
N PHE A 414 -4.76 -19.13 -0.10
CA PHE A 414 -5.44 -19.62 1.11
C PHE A 414 -5.81 -21.10 1.05
N GLU A 415 -5.51 -21.77 -0.05
CA GLU A 415 -5.83 -23.18 -0.28
C GLU A 415 -4.65 -24.12 -0.05
N TYR A 416 -3.42 -23.60 0.09
CA TYR A 416 -2.20 -24.35 0.28
C TYR A 416 -1.63 -24.20 1.69
N ASP A 417 -1.16 -25.29 2.27
CA ASP A 417 -0.39 -25.25 3.52
C ASP A 417 0.94 -24.53 3.31
N VAL A 418 1.36 -23.75 4.31
CA VAL A 418 2.69 -23.12 4.33
C VAL A 418 3.77 -24.18 4.53
N ASN A 419 4.84 -24.11 3.73
CA ASN A 419 6.03 -24.90 3.93
C ASN A 419 7.14 -24.07 4.55
N THR A 420 7.81 -24.62 5.56
CA THR A 420 9.00 -24.01 6.19
C THR A 420 10.15 -24.98 6.10
N THR A 421 11.23 -24.60 5.42
CA THR A 421 12.43 -25.42 5.24
C THR A 421 13.67 -24.64 5.68
N THR A 422 14.60 -25.28 6.37
CA THR A 422 15.89 -24.68 6.75
C THR A 422 17.02 -25.46 6.12
N ILE A 423 17.95 -24.76 5.48
CA ILE A 423 19.12 -25.30 4.77
C ILE A 423 20.38 -24.70 5.41
N ASP A 424 21.41 -25.52 5.57
CA ASP A 424 22.72 -25.04 6.00
C ASP A 424 23.57 -24.65 4.78
N VAL A 425 23.73 -23.36 4.54
CA VAL A 425 24.49 -22.81 3.42
C VAL A 425 25.99 -22.96 3.69
N LYS A 426 26.72 -23.52 2.70
CA LYS A 426 28.18 -23.68 2.77
C LYS A 426 28.89 -22.66 1.88
N PRO A 427 30.03 -22.11 2.32
CA PRO A 427 30.81 -21.16 1.50
C PRO A 427 31.19 -21.75 0.14
N GLY A 428 30.94 -21.00 -0.94
CA GLY A 428 31.32 -21.37 -2.32
C GLY A 428 30.56 -22.58 -2.90
N ALA A 429 29.64 -23.19 -2.15
CA ALA A 429 28.86 -24.33 -2.61
C ALA A 429 27.46 -23.92 -3.10
N THR A 430 26.88 -24.75 -3.99
CA THR A 430 25.47 -24.62 -4.39
C THR A 430 24.63 -25.71 -3.72
N ALA A 431 23.60 -25.29 -2.98
CA ALA A 431 22.58 -26.18 -2.43
C ALA A 431 21.36 -26.19 -3.34
N ASN A 432 20.94 -27.40 -3.78
CA ASN A 432 19.71 -27.60 -4.56
C ASN A 432 18.57 -28.00 -3.60
N VAL A 433 17.48 -27.25 -3.63
CA VAL A 433 16.34 -27.38 -2.71
C VAL A 433 15.07 -27.57 -3.51
N THR A 434 14.27 -28.59 -3.17
CA THR A 434 12.92 -28.75 -3.70
C THR A 434 11.91 -28.62 -2.56
N ILE A 435 11.01 -27.65 -2.66
CA ILE A 435 9.95 -27.37 -1.70
C ILE A 435 8.63 -27.83 -2.28
N ARG A 436 7.90 -28.69 -1.54
CA ARG A 436 6.61 -29.21 -1.93
C ARG A 436 5.51 -28.49 -1.19
N LEU A 437 4.51 -27.96 -1.93
CA LEU A 437 3.33 -27.33 -1.35
C LEU A 437 2.13 -28.26 -1.48
N ARG A 438 1.49 -28.55 -0.36
CA ARG A 438 0.30 -29.39 -0.28
C ARG A 438 -0.96 -28.54 -0.36
N LYS A 439 -1.82 -28.77 -1.34
CA LYS A 439 -3.15 -28.16 -1.41
C LYS A 439 -4.03 -28.77 -0.32
N MET A 440 -4.53 -27.96 0.61
CA MET A 440 -5.36 -28.36 1.75
C MET A 440 -6.79 -28.64 1.30
N VAL A 441 -7.31 -27.79 0.42
CA VAL A 441 -8.65 -27.87 -0.14
C VAL A 441 -8.63 -27.31 -1.56
N ASP A 442 -9.49 -27.83 -2.45
CA ASP A 442 -9.60 -27.37 -3.84
C ASP A 442 -10.95 -26.72 -4.09
N PHE A 443 -11.02 -25.41 -3.86
CA PHE A 443 -12.23 -24.63 -4.11
C PHE A 443 -12.48 -24.44 -5.61
N GLU A 444 -11.42 -24.38 -6.40
CA GLU A 444 -11.54 -24.28 -7.85
C GLU A 444 -12.29 -25.49 -8.45
N ALA A 445 -11.93 -26.70 -8.04
CA ALA A 445 -12.59 -27.93 -8.48
C ALA A 445 -14.07 -28.01 -8.05
N ARG A 446 -14.46 -27.21 -7.06
CA ARG A 446 -15.85 -27.09 -6.59
C ARG A 446 -16.61 -25.92 -7.24
N GLY A 447 -16.08 -25.32 -8.30
CA GLY A 447 -16.71 -24.22 -9.02
C GLY A 447 -16.52 -22.83 -8.40
N TRP A 448 -15.64 -22.68 -7.40
CA TRP A 448 -15.32 -21.40 -6.79
C TRP A 448 -14.17 -20.70 -7.52
N ARG A 449 -14.21 -19.40 -7.52
CA ARG A 449 -13.10 -18.56 -8.02
C ARG A 449 -12.84 -17.45 -7.01
N SER A 450 -11.55 -17.16 -6.78
CA SER A 450 -11.11 -16.08 -5.90
C SER A 450 -10.77 -14.82 -6.67
N GLY A 451 -10.94 -13.64 -6.08
CA GLY A 451 -10.51 -12.41 -6.72
C GLY A 451 -10.55 -11.21 -5.80
N SER A 452 -9.72 -10.22 -6.12
CA SER A 452 -9.72 -8.92 -5.49
C SER A 452 -10.32 -7.87 -6.41
N ASN A 453 -11.19 -7.04 -5.86
CA ASN A 453 -11.82 -5.94 -6.58
C ASN A 453 -11.10 -4.59 -6.39
N HIS A 454 -9.96 -4.57 -5.70
CA HIS A 454 -9.26 -3.32 -5.42
C HIS A 454 -7.75 -3.51 -5.40
N VAL A 455 -7.13 -3.36 -6.57
CA VAL A 455 -5.68 -3.52 -6.77
C VAL A 455 -5.16 -2.37 -7.63
N HIS A 456 -4.01 -1.80 -7.27
CA HIS A 456 -3.27 -0.84 -8.10
C HIS A 456 -1.96 -1.45 -8.60
N MET A 457 -1.65 -1.29 -9.88
CA MET A 457 -0.38 -1.75 -10.43
C MET A 457 0.72 -0.72 -10.16
N ASN A 458 0.58 0.50 -10.69
CA ASN A 458 1.52 1.59 -10.45
C ASN A 458 0.80 2.80 -9.85
N TYR A 459 1.24 3.20 -8.65
CA TYR A 459 0.66 4.31 -7.92
C TYR A 459 1.77 5.14 -7.29
N ALA A 460 2.50 5.90 -8.11
CA ALA A 460 3.66 6.69 -7.67
C ALA A 460 4.75 5.85 -6.97
N GLY A 461 4.89 4.57 -7.35
CA GLY A 461 5.70 3.60 -6.64
C GLY A 461 7.21 3.75 -6.81
N ASN A 462 7.95 2.94 -6.06
CA ASN A 462 9.40 2.77 -6.12
C ASN A 462 9.82 1.71 -7.12
N LEU A 463 9.00 0.68 -7.23
CA LEU A 463 9.27 -0.51 -8.02
C LEU A 463 8.23 -0.55 -9.12
N HIS A 464 8.60 -0.12 -10.32
CA HIS A 464 7.71 -0.23 -11.47
C HIS A 464 7.18 -1.64 -11.58
N ASN A 465 5.88 -1.79 -11.83
CA ASN A 465 5.26 -3.08 -12.06
C ASN A 465 4.66 -3.15 -13.46
N THR A 466 4.63 -4.36 -14.01
CA THR A 466 4.09 -4.64 -15.34
C THR A 466 2.88 -5.57 -15.24
N PRO A 467 1.99 -5.58 -16.25
CA PRO A 467 0.89 -6.53 -16.29
C PRO A 467 1.34 -8.00 -16.20
N GLU A 468 2.51 -8.36 -16.77
CA GLU A 468 3.10 -9.69 -16.69
C GLU A 468 3.41 -10.07 -15.24
N ASN A 469 4.04 -9.14 -14.50
CA ASN A 469 4.35 -9.37 -13.09
C ASN A 469 3.08 -9.38 -12.22
N MET A 470 2.06 -8.60 -12.55
CA MET A 470 0.75 -8.69 -11.87
C MET A 470 0.13 -10.08 -12.02
N ILE A 471 0.19 -10.67 -13.22
CA ILE A 471 -0.28 -12.05 -13.43
C ILE A 471 0.59 -13.05 -12.65
N LEU A 472 1.90 -12.84 -12.55
CA LEU A 472 2.78 -13.67 -11.70
C LEU A 472 2.37 -13.58 -10.23
N MET A 473 2.13 -12.36 -9.72
CA MET A 473 1.66 -12.16 -8.34
C MET A 473 0.32 -12.84 -8.11
N ALA A 474 -0.65 -12.67 -9.01
CA ALA A 474 -1.95 -13.34 -8.91
C ALA A 474 -1.82 -14.87 -8.87
N LYS A 475 -0.96 -15.45 -9.71
CA LYS A 475 -0.66 -16.90 -9.73
C LYS A 475 0.02 -17.35 -8.44
N ALA A 476 0.95 -16.58 -7.91
CA ALA A 476 1.65 -16.88 -6.66
C ALA A 476 0.70 -16.83 -5.45
N GLU A 477 -0.30 -15.95 -5.48
CA GLU A 477 -1.33 -15.82 -4.45
C GLU A 477 -2.58 -16.68 -4.72
N ASP A 478 -2.57 -17.49 -5.76
CA ASP A 478 -3.70 -18.35 -6.16
C ASP A 478 -5.02 -17.55 -6.32
N MET A 479 -4.93 -16.40 -6.97
CA MET A 479 -6.04 -15.45 -7.15
C MET A 479 -6.48 -15.43 -8.60
N SER A 480 -7.69 -15.88 -8.88
CA SER A 480 -8.20 -16.07 -10.24
C SER A 480 -8.54 -14.76 -10.95
N MET A 481 -9.17 -13.80 -10.25
CA MET A 481 -9.59 -12.50 -10.81
C MET A 481 -8.82 -11.37 -10.15
N THR A 482 -8.14 -10.56 -10.95
CA THR A 482 -7.49 -9.31 -10.51
C THR A 482 -8.21 -8.13 -11.13
N SER A 483 -8.84 -7.30 -10.30
CA SER A 483 -9.49 -6.08 -10.76
C SER A 483 -8.60 -4.88 -10.47
N LEU A 484 -7.81 -4.47 -11.47
CA LEU A 484 -6.95 -3.31 -11.37
C LEU A 484 -7.77 -2.03 -11.44
N GLN A 485 -7.33 -1.02 -10.71
CA GLN A 485 -7.96 0.29 -10.72
C GLN A 485 -6.97 1.38 -11.13
N ILE A 486 -7.32 2.10 -12.18
CA ILE A 486 -6.65 3.32 -12.59
C ILE A 486 -7.05 4.42 -11.61
N ALA A 487 -6.07 5.05 -10.98
CA ALA A 487 -6.32 6.11 -10.02
C ALA A 487 -5.47 7.34 -10.29
N ASN A 488 -5.89 8.49 -9.78
CA ASN A 488 -5.04 9.66 -9.74
C ASN A 488 -4.14 9.64 -8.49
N LYS A 489 -2.89 10.02 -8.65
CA LYS A 489 -1.99 10.37 -7.57
C LYS A 489 -1.47 11.78 -7.82
N ASP A 490 -1.82 12.70 -6.93
CA ASP A 490 -1.66 14.13 -7.18
C ASP A 490 -2.29 14.50 -8.54
N ASN A 491 -1.56 15.15 -9.45
CA ASN A 491 -2.03 15.47 -10.79
C ASN A 491 -1.70 14.41 -11.85
N ARG A 492 -1.27 13.20 -11.43
CA ARG A 492 -0.97 12.08 -12.33
C ARG A 492 -2.10 11.08 -12.36
N ILE A 493 -2.33 10.49 -13.53
CA ILE A 493 -3.16 9.31 -13.71
C ILE A 493 -2.26 8.24 -14.30
N LEU A 494 -2.13 7.11 -13.59
CA LEU A 494 -1.23 6.03 -13.94
C LEU A 494 -1.99 4.84 -14.51
N ASP A 495 -1.33 4.10 -15.42
CA ASP A 495 -1.84 2.85 -16.00
C ASP A 495 -3.08 2.99 -16.90
N TYR A 496 -3.45 4.21 -17.34
CA TYR A 496 -4.64 4.40 -18.16
C TYR A 496 -4.57 3.69 -19.52
N GLN A 497 -3.38 3.41 -20.05
CA GLN A 497 -3.16 2.64 -21.28
C GLN A 497 -3.61 1.17 -21.15
N HIS A 498 -3.78 0.67 -19.93
CA HIS A 498 -4.23 -0.69 -19.66
C HIS A 498 -5.74 -0.80 -19.45
N TYR A 499 -6.48 0.30 -19.57
CA TYR A 499 -7.92 0.32 -19.41
C TYR A 499 -8.62 -0.73 -20.30
N THR A 500 -9.52 -1.51 -19.71
CA THR A 500 -10.32 -2.52 -20.41
C THR A 500 -11.79 -2.06 -20.50
N PRO A 501 -12.26 -1.61 -21.67
CA PRO A 501 -13.61 -1.07 -21.78
C PRO A 501 -14.70 -2.14 -21.61
N GLY A 502 -15.76 -1.78 -20.91
CA GLY A 502 -16.92 -2.64 -20.67
C GLY A 502 -16.53 -3.92 -19.90
N GLN A 503 -16.88 -5.06 -20.49
CA GLN A 503 -16.61 -6.40 -19.89
C GLN A 503 -15.31 -7.05 -20.41
N SER A 504 -14.48 -6.30 -21.13
CA SER A 504 -13.23 -6.81 -21.71
C SER A 504 -12.24 -7.18 -20.60
N LEU A 505 -11.44 -8.20 -20.87
CA LEU A 505 -10.31 -8.57 -20.04
C LEU A 505 -9.00 -8.05 -20.66
N HIS A 506 -8.01 -7.83 -19.84
CA HIS A 506 -6.67 -7.46 -20.30
C HIS A 506 -6.09 -8.58 -21.21
N PRO A 507 -5.36 -8.25 -22.29
CA PRO A 507 -4.88 -9.24 -23.27
C PRO A 507 -4.01 -10.38 -22.70
N LEU A 508 -3.34 -10.16 -21.57
CA LEU A 508 -2.56 -11.17 -20.86
C LEU A 508 -3.40 -12.17 -20.05
N SER A 509 -4.71 -11.97 -19.96
CA SER A 509 -5.61 -12.89 -19.25
C SER A 509 -5.60 -14.27 -19.93
N LYS A 510 -5.35 -15.34 -19.14
CA LYS A 510 -5.27 -16.70 -19.67
C LYS A 510 -5.66 -17.75 -18.62
N GLY A 511 -6.50 -18.68 -19.03
CA GLY A 511 -6.94 -19.80 -18.18
C GLY A 511 -7.63 -19.32 -16.91
N ASN A 512 -7.14 -19.74 -15.77
CA ASN A 512 -7.70 -19.43 -14.45
C ASN A 512 -7.16 -18.13 -13.83
N TYR A 513 -6.41 -17.32 -14.60
CA TYR A 513 -5.85 -16.06 -14.12
C TYR A 513 -6.19 -14.95 -15.11
N VAL A 514 -7.12 -14.10 -14.70
CA VAL A 514 -7.67 -13.04 -15.56
C VAL A 514 -7.59 -11.69 -14.86
N MET A 515 -7.51 -10.64 -15.67
CA MET A 515 -7.35 -9.27 -15.20
C MET A 515 -8.32 -8.35 -15.92
N HIS A 516 -9.05 -7.53 -15.16
CA HIS A 516 -9.89 -6.46 -15.65
C HIS A 516 -9.38 -5.12 -15.10
N VAL A 517 -9.46 -4.05 -15.89
CA VAL A 517 -8.94 -2.74 -15.50
C VAL A 517 -10.05 -1.71 -15.54
N GLY A 518 -10.46 -1.24 -14.37
CA GLY A 518 -11.45 -0.20 -14.15
C GLY A 518 -10.83 1.09 -13.61
N GLN A 519 -11.61 1.83 -12.86
CA GLN A 519 -11.23 3.13 -12.31
C GLN A 519 -11.53 3.24 -10.82
N GLU A 520 -10.61 3.83 -10.06
CA GLU A 520 -10.91 4.42 -8.76
C GLU A 520 -11.12 5.93 -8.93
N TYR A 521 -12.32 6.42 -8.63
CA TYR A 521 -12.65 7.84 -8.56
C TYR A 521 -12.54 8.30 -7.10
N ARG A 522 -11.78 9.37 -6.80
CA ARG A 522 -11.20 9.59 -5.47
C ARG A 522 -11.56 10.93 -4.81
N PRO A 523 -12.85 11.27 -4.59
CA PRO A 523 -13.22 12.49 -3.88
C PRO A 523 -12.91 12.38 -2.38
N PRO A 524 -12.13 13.32 -1.80
CA PRO A 524 -11.76 13.28 -0.38
C PRO A 524 -12.94 13.51 0.57
N PHE A 525 -14.00 14.19 0.11
CA PHE A 525 -15.16 14.45 0.94
C PHE A 525 -16.10 13.25 1.04
N TYR A 526 -16.55 12.68 -0.09
CA TYR A 526 -17.55 11.60 -0.09
C TYR A 526 -16.96 10.22 0.17
N GLY A 527 -15.69 10.03 -0.15
CA GLY A 527 -14.98 8.76 -0.15
C GLY A 527 -14.72 8.22 -1.55
N HIS A 528 -13.67 7.42 -1.67
CA HIS A 528 -13.26 6.84 -2.94
C HIS A 528 -14.24 5.76 -3.40
N ILE A 529 -14.40 5.62 -4.71
CA ILE A 529 -15.29 4.61 -5.32
C ILE A 529 -14.59 3.88 -6.46
N ALA A 530 -14.76 2.57 -6.51
CA ALA A 530 -14.38 1.75 -7.67
C ALA A 530 -15.48 1.79 -8.72
N LEU A 531 -15.08 1.90 -9.98
CA LEU A 531 -15.97 1.90 -11.14
C LEU A 531 -15.46 0.88 -12.17
N PHE A 532 -16.33 -0.03 -12.57
CA PHE A 532 -16.07 -1.07 -13.57
C PHE A 532 -17.10 -1.02 -14.69
N ASN A 533 -16.86 -1.77 -15.77
CA ASN A 533 -17.73 -1.84 -16.96
C ASN A 533 -17.95 -0.51 -17.68
N LEU A 534 -17.11 0.48 -17.49
CA LEU A 534 -17.22 1.72 -18.25
C LEU A 534 -16.94 1.44 -19.73
N LYS A 535 -17.92 1.63 -20.63
CA LYS A 535 -17.80 1.24 -22.04
C LYS A 535 -17.13 2.28 -22.92
N SER A 536 -17.33 3.54 -22.60
CA SER A 536 -16.96 4.65 -23.49
C SER A 536 -15.67 5.33 -23.05
N ASN A 537 -15.55 5.65 -21.76
CA ASN A 537 -14.43 6.43 -21.21
C ASN A 537 -14.36 6.34 -19.68
N LEU A 538 -13.16 6.52 -19.17
CA LEU A 538 -12.93 6.80 -17.74
C LEU A 538 -13.59 8.15 -17.37
N ILE A 539 -14.06 8.25 -16.13
CA ILE A 539 -14.70 9.48 -15.64
C ILE A 539 -13.62 10.45 -15.16
N SER A 540 -13.37 11.49 -15.96
CA SER A 540 -12.42 12.57 -15.64
C SER A 540 -13.17 13.71 -14.93
N PRO A 541 -12.53 14.42 -13.97
CA PRO A 541 -11.08 14.45 -13.66
C PRO A 541 -10.60 13.45 -12.59
N PHE A 542 -11.28 12.40 -12.29
CA PHE A 542 -10.98 11.38 -11.26
C PHE A 542 -11.20 11.83 -9.81
N VAL A 543 -11.58 13.06 -9.59
CA VAL A 543 -11.73 13.63 -8.24
C VAL A 543 -12.65 14.84 -8.26
N THR A 544 -13.31 15.11 -7.12
CA THR A 544 -13.99 16.35 -6.77
C THR A 544 -13.70 16.69 -5.32
N GLY A 545 -13.88 17.95 -4.91
CA GLY A 545 -13.69 18.39 -3.53
C GLY A 545 -12.21 18.54 -3.12
N TYR A 546 -11.30 18.73 -4.09
CA TYR A 546 -9.89 19.01 -3.81
C TYR A 546 -9.69 20.49 -3.53
N GLU A 547 -9.63 20.84 -2.25
CA GLU A 547 -9.46 22.22 -1.78
C GLU A 547 -8.26 22.93 -2.41
N GLY A 548 -8.45 24.15 -2.87
CA GLY A 548 -7.43 24.98 -3.49
C GLY A 548 -7.09 24.60 -4.93
N THR A 549 -7.94 23.82 -5.60
CA THR A 549 -7.78 23.42 -7.02
C THR A 549 -9.01 23.77 -7.84
N GLY A 550 -8.92 23.62 -9.16
CA GLY A 550 -10.08 23.81 -10.08
C GLY A 550 -11.24 22.83 -9.88
N VAL A 551 -11.05 21.78 -9.07
CA VAL A 551 -12.05 20.76 -8.74
C VAL A 551 -12.46 20.79 -7.26
N GLU A 552 -12.40 21.93 -6.64
CA GLU A 552 -12.67 22.13 -5.20
C GLU A 552 -14.15 21.90 -4.84
N SER A 553 -15.09 22.12 -5.76
CA SER A 553 -16.51 21.92 -5.49
C SER A 553 -16.83 20.48 -5.06
N LEU A 554 -17.80 20.33 -4.13
CA LEU A 554 -18.37 19.04 -3.78
C LEU A 554 -19.34 18.49 -4.85
N TYR A 555 -19.47 19.15 -5.99
CA TYR A 555 -20.22 18.67 -7.16
C TYR A 555 -19.26 18.28 -8.29
N PRO A 556 -19.50 17.13 -8.96
CA PRO A 556 -20.57 16.14 -8.76
C PRO A 556 -20.38 15.31 -7.47
N SER A 557 -21.52 14.86 -6.89
CA SER A 557 -21.50 13.88 -5.77
C SER A 557 -21.16 12.48 -6.29
N ASN A 558 -20.87 11.54 -5.37
CA ASN A 558 -20.69 10.12 -5.75
C ASN A 558 -21.96 9.53 -6.39
N THR A 559 -23.16 9.95 -5.97
CA THR A 559 -24.42 9.57 -6.60
C THR A 559 -24.45 9.96 -8.07
N ASP A 560 -23.99 11.16 -8.41
CA ASP A 560 -23.92 11.61 -9.81
C ASP A 560 -22.88 10.80 -10.60
N ILE A 561 -21.73 10.49 -10.00
CA ILE A 561 -20.67 9.69 -10.62
C ILE A 561 -21.16 8.25 -10.89
N PHE A 562 -21.85 7.62 -9.94
CA PHE A 562 -22.46 6.30 -10.18
C PHE A 562 -23.51 6.34 -11.29
N ARG A 563 -24.30 7.42 -11.37
CA ARG A 563 -25.25 7.61 -12.48
C ARG A 563 -24.54 7.76 -13.84
N TYR A 564 -23.44 8.52 -13.90
CA TYR A 564 -22.61 8.63 -15.12
C TYR A 564 -21.98 7.29 -15.50
N ALA A 565 -21.49 6.53 -14.53
CA ALA A 565 -20.98 5.18 -14.77
C ALA A 565 -22.09 4.26 -15.31
N ARG A 566 -23.27 4.28 -14.70
CA ARG A 566 -24.42 3.46 -15.12
C ARG A 566 -24.89 3.77 -16.55
N GLN A 567 -24.82 5.04 -16.99
CA GLN A 567 -25.11 5.42 -18.37
C GLN A 567 -24.21 4.72 -19.39
N GLN A 568 -23.01 4.32 -18.97
CA GLN A 568 -22.08 3.53 -19.77
C GLN A 568 -22.21 2.01 -19.55
N GLY A 569 -23.15 1.55 -18.72
CA GLY A 569 -23.27 0.16 -18.29
C GLY A 569 -22.32 -0.18 -17.12
N GLY A 570 -21.78 0.85 -16.49
CA GLY A 570 -20.86 0.72 -15.35
C GLY A 570 -21.55 0.30 -14.07
N ILE A 571 -20.76 -0.29 -13.18
CA ILE A 571 -21.09 -0.67 -11.81
C ILE A 571 -20.03 -0.12 -10.89
N GLY A 572 -20.35 0.03 -9.62
CA GLY A 572 -19.37 0.55 -8.68
C GLY A 572 -19.77 0.44 -7.23
N SER A 573 -18.80 0.71 -6.35
CA SER A 573 -18.96 0.71 -4.90
C SER A 573 -17.94 1.62 -4.24
N TYR A 574 -18.16 1.92 -2.96
CA TYR A 574 -17.12 2.50 -2.11
C TYR A 574 -16.01 1.51 -1.84
N VAL A 575 -14.78 2.01 -1.79
CA VAL A 575 -13.56 1.27 -1.45
C VAL A 575 -13.00 1.76 -0.11
N HIS A 576 -12.25 0.90 0.62
CA HIS A 576 -11.73 1.17 1.99
C HIS A 576 -12.65 2.09 2.83
N PRO A 577 -13.94 1.75 2.96
CA PRO A 577 -14.97 2.71 3.38
C PRO A 577 -14.82 3.16 4.83
N TYR A 578 -14.29 2.31 5.70
CA TYR A 578 -14.15 2.61 7.13
C TYR A 578 -12.92 1.92 7.71
N ASN A 579 -12.12 2.66 8.49
CA ASN A 579 -10.91 2.16 9.11
C ASN A 579 -11.11 1.92 10.61
N GLY A 580 -10.68 0.75 11.12
CA GLY A 580 -10.71 0.39 12.53
C GLY A 580 -12.07 -0.05 13.05
N ASP A 581 -12.26 0.01 14.37
CA ASP A 581 -13.42 -0.53 15.10
C ASP A 581 -14.45 0.55 15.51
N ALA A 582 -14.08 1.82 15.43
CA ALA A 582 -14.94 2.92 15.87
C ALA A 582 -16.12 3.13 14.91
N ASP A 583 -17.32 3.30 15.47
CA ASP A 583 -18.51 3.58 14.67
C ASP A 583 -18.36 4.93 13.93
N PRO A 584 -18.53 4.96 12.62
CA PRO A 584 -18.38 6.18 11.82
C PRO A 584 -19.29 7.33 12.23
N VAL A 585 -20.50 7.02 12.73
CA VAL A 585 -21.48 8.03 13.15
C VAL A 585 -21.02 8.77 14.41
N ASP A 586 -20.25 8.13 15.28
CA ASP A 586 -19.71 8.77 16.48
C ASP A 586 -18.48 9.63 16.20
N GLY A 587 -17.81 9.39 15.05
CA GLY A 587 -16.66 10.17 14.56
C GLY A 587 -17.00 11.15 13.44
N SER A 588 -16.14 11.24 12.42
CA SER A 588 -16.28 12.11 11.24
C SER A 588 -16.97 11.44 10.04
N LEU A 589 -17.77 10.40 10.25
CA LEU A 589 -18.42 9.56 9.24
C LEU A 589 -17.43 8.68 8.42
N GLY A 590 -16.18 8.52 8.89
CA GLY A 590 -15.17 7.74 8.18
C GLY A 590 -14.80 8.31 6.83
N THR A 591 -14.26 7.45 5.95
CA THR A 591 -13.85 7.81 4.60
C THR A 591 -15.00 7.75 3.58
N ALA A 592 -16.01 6.89 3.77
CA ALA A 592 -17.15 6.72 2.86
C ALA A 592 -18.41 7.49 3.34
N LYS A 593 -18.30 8.81 3.45
CA LYS A 593 -19.40 9.64 4.02
C LYS A 593 -20.70 9.58 3.21
N GLY A 594 -20.60 9.44 1.88
CA GLY A 594 -21.75 9.35 0.98
C GLY A 594 -22.47 8.00 0.97
N PHE A 595 -21.89 6.95 1.57
CA PHE A 595 -22.40 5.57 1.49
C PHE A 595 -23.91 5.40 1.75
N PRO A 596 -24.49 5.90 2.85
CA PRO A 596 -25.92 5.69 3.08
C PRO A 596 -26.83 6.40 2.07
N VAL A 597 -26.35 7.48 1.47
CA VAL A 597 -27.10 8.18 0.39
C VAL A 597 -27.16 7.25 -0.82
N ASP A 598 -26.05 6.68 -1.22
CA ASP A 598 -25.94 5.84 -2.41
C ASP A 598 -26.61 4.46 -2.22
N VAL A 599 -26.66 3.95 -0.99
CA VAL A 599 -27.49 2.77 -0.65
C VAL A 599 -28.97 3.09 -0.82
N ALA A 600 -29.45 4.17 -0.24
CA ALA A 600 -30.87 4.54 -0.31
C ALA A 600 -31.34 4.84 -1.73
N LEU A 601 -30.51 5.50 -2.53
CA LEU A 601 -30.79 5.85 -3.92
C LEU A 601 -30.44 4.71 -4.92
N GLU A 602 -30.08 3.52 -4.40
CA GLU A 602 -29.70 2.34 -5.16
C GLU A 602 -28.65 2.64 -6.24
N SER A 603 -27.72 3.55 -5.90
CA SER A 603 -26.65 4.01 -6.81
C SER A 603 -25.46 3.06 -6.84
N LEU A 604 -25.09 2.49 -5.70
CA LEU A 604 -23.99 1.53 -5.60
C LEU A 604 -24.45 0.10 -5.92
N SER A 605 -23.50 -0.76 -6.27
CA SER A 605 -23.77 -2.14 -6.73
C SER A 605 -23.40 -3.22 -5.70
N TYR A 606 -22.39 -2.98 -4.86
CA TYR A 606 -21.88 -3.90 -3.84
C TYR A 606 -21.19 -3.10 -2.73
N HIS A 607 -20.63 -3.78 -1.73
CA HIS A 607 -19.86 -3.15 -0.64
C HIS A 607 -18.53 -3.87 -0.45
N GLU A 608 -17.43 -3.12 -0.35
CA GLU A 608 -16.10 -3.66 -0.11
C GLU A 608 -15.86 -3.82 1.40
N LEU A 609 -15.35 -4.99 1.81
CA LEU A 609 -14.94 -5.27 3.17
C LEU A 609 -13.42 -5.43 3.27
N TRP A 610 -12.89 -5.00 4.42
CA TRP A 610 -11.51 -5.28 4.88
C TRP A 610 -10.39 -4.87 3.93
N SER A 611 -10.52 -3.73 3.30
CA SER A 611 -9.40 -3.05 2.66
C SER A 611 -8.54 -2.35 3.72
N GLN A 612 -7.23 -2.40 3.59
CA GLN A 612 -6.21 -1.75 4.44
C GLN A 612 -6.33 -1.99 5.96
N SER A 613 -7.49 -2.30 6.49
CA SER A 613 -7.68 -2.61 7.91
C SER A 613 -8.80 -3.62 8.14
N ALA A 614 -8.64 -4.44 9.16
CA ALA A 614 -9.58 -5.49 9.53
C ALA A 614 -10.55 -5.09 10.65
N GLY A 615 -10.94 -3.82 10.74
CA GLY A 615 -11.85 -3.31 11.76
C GLY A 615 -13.28 -3.83 11.63
N ASP A 616 -14.02 -3.80 12.72
CA ASP A 616 -15.43 -4.25 12.78
C ASP A 616 -16.44 -3.16 12.32
N ALA A 617 -16.00 -1.90 12.17
CA ALA A 617 -16.85 -0.80 11.71
C ALA A 617 -17.55 -1.09 10.38
N VAL A 618 -16.80 -1.65 9.42
CA VAL A 618 -17.33 -1.96 8.09
C VAL A 618 -18.45 -3.01 8.14
N LEU A 619 -18.32 -4.02 9.01
CA LEU A 619 -19.37 -5.02 9.23
C LEU A 619 -20.59 -4.40 9.92
N THR A 620 -20.40 -3.53 10.92
CA THR A 620 -21.47 -2.84 11.62
C THR A 620 -22.32 -2.03 10.65
N VAL A 621 -21.71 -1.25 9.78
CA VAL A 621 -22.43 -0.44 8.78
C VAL A 621 -23.15 -1.36 7.77
N TRP A 622 -22.51 -2.44 7.32
CA TRP A 622 -23.17 -3.40 6.45
C TRP A 622 -24.35 -4.10 7.09
N TYR A 623 -24.27 -4.48 8.37
CA TYR A 623 -25.38 -5.07 9.12
C TYR A 623 -26.56 -4.09 9.25
N HIS A 624 -26.31 -2.80 9.51
CA HIS A 624 -27.35 -1.77 9.48
C HIS A 624 -28.01 -1.64 8.10
N THR A 625 -27.22 -1.77 7.03
CA THR A 625 -27.72 -1.78 5.65
C THR A 625 -28.70 -2.93 5.41
N LEU A 626 -28.30 -4.15 5.75
CA LEU A 626 -29.14 -5.36 5.63
C LEU A 626 -30.38 -5.29 6.51
N ASN A 627 -30.24 -4.82 7.75
CA ASN A 627 -31.34 -4.63 8.69
C ASN A 627 -32.35 -3.57 8.22
N SER A 628 -31.92 -2.58 7.46
CA SER A 628 -32.80 -1.62 6.80
C SER A 628 -33.48 -2.20 5.57
N GLY A 629 -33.20 -3.46 5.21
CA GLY A 629 -33.81 -4.20 4.10
C GLY A 629 -33.18 -3.92 2.73
N PHE A 630 -31.98 -3.38 2.68
CA PHE A 630 -31.21 -3.28 1.43
C PHE A 630 -30.35 -4.54 1.27
N ARG A 631 -30.46 -5.18 0.10
CA ARG A 631 -29.66 -6.38 -0.24
C ARG A 631 -28.42 -5.95 -0.99
N VAL A 632 -27.39 -5.53 -0.25
CA VAL A 632 -26.09 -5.12 -0.78
C VAL A 632 -25.09 -6.24 -0.58
N PRO A 633 -24.63 -6.92 -1.65
CA PRO A 633 -23.63 -7.98 -1.55
C PRO A 633 -22.27 -7.40 -1.21
N VAL A 634 -21.40 -8.25 -0.65
CA VAL A 634 -20.04 -7.87 -0.26
C VAL A 634 -18.98 -8.59 -1.08
N THR A 635 -17.86 -7.91 -1.26
CA THR A 635 -16.62 -8.45 -1.83
C THR A 635 -15.39 -8.00 -1.04
N GLY A 636 -14.25 -8.63 -1.29
CA GLY A 636 -12.96 -8.22 -0.75
C GLY A 636 -12.17 -7.38 -1.77
N GLY A 637 -11.40 -6.47 -1.24
CA GLY A 637 -10.41 -5.68 -1.97
C GLY A 637 -9.42 -5.14 -0.95
N GLU A 638 -8.13 -5.27 -1.19
CA GLU A 638 -7.10 -4.94 -0.20
C GLU A 638 -6.48 -3.56 -0.41
N ASP A 639 -6.76 -2.88 -1.54
CA ASP A 639 -6.09 -1.64 -1.92
C ASP A 639 -4.56 -1.80 -2.00
N SER A 640 -4.12 -2.97 -2.51
CA SER A 640 -2.70 -3.21 -2.70
C SER A 640 -2.15 -2.32 -3.81
N ILE A 641 -0.94 -1.77 -3.58
CA ILE A 641 -0.23 -0.96 -4.55
C ILE A 641 1.06 -1.68 -4.90
N SER A 642 1.02 -2.50 -5.96
CA SER A 642 2.08 -3.46 -6.25
C SER A 642 3.42 -2.83 -6.64
N SER A 643 3.46 -1.54 -6.94
CA SER A 643 4.68 -0.76 -7.19
C SER A 643 5.31 -0.13 -5.95
N LEU A 644 4.70 -0.27 -4.77
CA LEU A 644 5.27 0.20 -3.51
C LEU A 644 6.05 -0.91 -2.81
N HIS A 645 7.08 -0.49 -2.06
CA HIS A 645 7.92 -1.42 -1.31
C HIS A 645 7.15 -2.05 -0.14
N ARG A 646 6.42 -1.25 0.64
CA ARG A 646 5.66 -1.68 1.81
C ARG A 646 4.19 -1.33 1.67
N VAL A 647 3.36 -2.34 1.48
CA VAL A 647 1.90 -2.20 1.30
C VAL A 647 1.23 -3.56 1.52
N GLU A 648 -0.10 -3.60 1.57
CA GLU A 648 -0.88 -4.83 1.51
C GLU A 648 -0.51 -5.66 0.28
N LEU A 649 -0.42 -6.98 0.47
CA LEU A 649 -0.11 -7.89 -0.63
C LEU A 649 -1.32 -8.08 -1.53
N VAL A 650 -1.05 -8.19 -2.82
CA VAL A 650 -2.07 -8.52 -3.83
C VAL A 650 -2.87 -9.74 -3.40
N GLY A 651 -4.18 -9.60 -3.32
CA GLY A 651 -5.10 -10.65 -2.91
C GLY A 651 -5.09 -11.01 -1.43
N SER A 652 -4.49 -10.19 -0.55
CA SER A 652 -4.52 -10.45 0.90
C SER A 652 -5.90 -10.28 1.54
N SER A 653 -6.84 -9.60 0.86
CA SER A 653 -8.26 -9.61 1.16
C SER A 653 -9.03 -9.78 -0.14
N ARG A 654 -9.83 -10.82 -0.26
CA ARG A 654 -10.49 -11.20 -1.52
C ARG A 654 -11.86 -11.79 -1.33
N GLY A 655 -12.68 -11.74 -2.37
CA GLY A 655 -13.91 -12.50 -2.48
C GLY A 655 -13.66 -13.88 -3.08
N TYR A 656 -14.43 -14.86 -2.65
CA TYR A 656 -14.62 -16.14 -3.32
C TYR A 656 -16.06 -16.21 -3.80
N PHE A 657 -16.27 -16.42 -5.10
CA PHE A 657 -17.61 -16.50 -5.68
C PHE A 657 -17.82 -17.83 -6.41
N HIS A 658 -19.01 -18.42 -6.22
CA HIS A 658 -19.37 -19.71 -6.80
C HIS A 658 -19.93 -19.49 -8.21
N LEU A 659 -19.14 -19.86 -9.21
CA LEU A 659 -19.50 -19.81 -10.63
C LEU A 659 -20.10 -21.15 -11.10
N GLY A 660 -19.96 -22.25 -10.33
CA GLY A 660 -20.27 -23.60 -10.76
C GLY A 660 -19.43 -23.99 -11.99
N ASP A 661 -20.09 -24.53 -13.01
CA ASP A 661 -19.46 -24.96 -14.26
C ASP A 661 -19.26 -23.80 -15.27
N GLN A 662 -19.62 -22.56 -14.90
CA GLN A 662 -19.47 -21.43 -15.81
C GLN A 662 -18.00 -21.04 -15.96
N PRO A 663 -17.54 -20.67 -17.16
CA PRO A 663 -16.17 -20.24 -17.39
C PRO A 663 -15.87 -18.95 -16.62
N LEU A 664 -14.59 -18.77 -16.23
CA LEU A 664 -14.11 -17.55 -15.62
C LEU A 664 -14.04 -16.44 -16.66
N THR A 665 -15.06 -15.60 -16.66
CA THR A 665 -15.14 -14.34 -17.44
C THR A 665 -15.47 -13.21 -16.47
N TRP A 666 -15.22 -11.97 -16.87
CA TRP A 666 -15.63 -10.81 -16.09
C TRP A 666 -17.14 -10.80 -15.83
N GLU A 667 -17.95 -11.13 -16.85
CA GLU A 667 -19.41 -11.16 -16.76
C GLU A 667 -19.89 -12.18 -15.71
N ASN A 668 -19.40 -13.44 -15.79
CA ASN A 668 -19.81 -14.49 -14.86
C ASN A 668 -19.34 -14.20 -13.43
N TRP A 669 -18.13 -13.64 -13.27
CA TRP A 669 -17.61 -13.20 -11.99
C TRP A 669 -18.52 -12.12 -11.38
N MET A 670 -18.81 -11.05 -12.11
CA MET A 670 -19.64 -9.96 -11.61
C MET A 670 -21.10 -10.40 -11.37
N LYS A 671 -21.63 -11.29 -12.18
CA LYS A 671 -22.95 -11.87 -11.95
C LYS A 671 -23.02 -12.63 -10.63
N ALA A 672 -22.04 -13.44 -10.31
CA ALA A 672 -21.96 -14.18 -9.04
C ALA A 672 -21.77 -13.23 -7.85
N LEU A 673 -20.90 -12.20 -7.98
CA LEU A 673 -20.70 -11.17 -6.96
C LEU A 673 -22.00 -10.40 -6.69
N LEU A 674 -22.65 -9.86 -7.71
CA LEU A 674 -23.88 -9.08 -7.58
C LEU A 674 -25.05 -9.89 -7.05
N ALA A 675 -25.06 -11.19 -7.29
CA ALA A 675 -26.02 -12.11 -6.70
C ALA A 675 -25.67 -12.54 -5.24
N GLY A 676 -24.51 -12.09 -4.72
CA GLY A 676 -24.04 -12.47 -3.39
C GLY A 676 -23.68 -13.95 -3.22
N LYS A 677 -23.34 -14.65 -4.32
CA LYS A 677 -23.01 -16.09 -4.31
C LYS A 677 -21.58 -16.36 -3.84
N GLY A 678 -21.22 -15.85 -2.66
CA GLY A 678 -19.86 -15.97 -2.18
C GLY A 678 -19.61 -15.40 -0.79
N PHE A 679 -18.33 -15.34 -0.44
CA PHE A 679 -17.85 -14.83 0.85
C PHE A 679 -16.60 -14.00 0.68
N VAL A 680 -16.28 -13.20 1.69
CA VAL A 680 -15.07 -12.38 1.77
C VAL A 680 -14.13 -12.99 2.80
N THR A 681 -12.83 -13.01 2.49
CA THR A 681 -11.82 -13.60 3.36
C THR A 681 -10.44 -12.96 3.18
N ASN A 682 -9.65 -13.04 4.25
CA ASN A 682 -8.21 -12.88 4.21
C ASN A 682 -7.46 -14.11 4.76
N GLY A 683 -8.13 -15.29 4.74
CA GLY A 683 -7.51 -16.56 5.19
C GLY A 683 -8.50 -17.72 5.30
N PRO A 684 -9.49 -17.70 6.23
CA PRO A 684 -10.46 -18.77 6.38
C PRO A 684 -11.39 -18.92 5.17
N LEU A 685 -11.67 -20.13 4.74
CA LEU A 685 -12.56 -20.48 3.63
C LEU A 685 -13.87 -21.04 4.18
N LEU A 686 -15.01 -20.57 3.66
CA LEU A 686 -16.34 -20.87 4.16
C LEU A 686 -17.26 -21.42 3.08
N GLU A 687 -18.08 -22.43 3.43
CA GLU A 687 -19.26 -22.82 2.67
C GLU A 687 -20.48 -22.70 3.59
N PHE A 688 -21.64 -22.30 3.06
CA PHE A 688 -22.85 -22.03 3.86
C PHE A 688 -24.11 -22.23 3.04
N GLU A 689 -25.05 -22.99 3.61
CA GLU A 689 -26.37 -23.26 3.04
C GLU A 689 -27.47 -23.23 4.12
N ALA A 690 -28.69 -23.00 3.69
CA ALA A 690 -29.89 -23.10 4.51
C ALA A 690 -31.00 -23.83 3.72
N ASN A 691 -31.45 -24.99 4.15
CA ASN A 691 -32.42 -25.84 3.45
C ASN A 691 -32.04 -26.02 1.96
N GLY A 692 -30.74 -26.10 1.62
CA GLY A 692 -30.25 -26.25 0.26
C GLY A 692 -30.14 -24.95 -0.55
N ALA A 693 -30.57 -23.80 -0.01
CA ALA A 693 -30.31 -22.50 -0.61
C ALA A 693 -28.92 -22.03 -0.22
N GLY A 694 -28.15 -21.53 -1.19
CA GLY A 694 -26.79 -21.01 -0.99
C GLY A 694 -26.76 -19.53 -0.64
N MET A 695 -25.52 -19.00 -0.46
CA MET A 695 -25.28 -17.58 -0.21
C MET A 695 -25.91 -16.71 -1.30
N GLY A 696 -26.49 -15.58 -0.89
CA GLY A 696 -27.23 -14.65 -1.75
C GLY A 696 -28.68 -15.06 -2.07
N GLU A 697 -29.06 -16.29 -1.75
CA GLU A 697 -30.37 -16.85 -2.08
C GLU A 697 -31.38 -16.67 -0.93
N GLU A 698 -32.64 -17.06 -1.18
CA GLU A 698 -33.75 -16.86 -0.25
C GLU A 698 -34.42 -18.20 0.10
N VAL A 699 -34.73 -18.38 1.37
CA VAL A 699 -35.57 -19.45 1.91
C VAL A 699 -36.89 -18.86 2.40
N THR A 700 -38.01 -19.32 1.89
CA THR A 700 -39.33 -18.88 2.37
C THR A 700 -39.92 -19.91 3.31
N VAL A 701 -40.39 -19.44 4.46
CA VAL A 701 -41.16 -20.27 5.43
C VAL A 701 -42.56 -19.67 5.63
N PRO A 702 -43.55 -20.46 6.12
CA PRO A 702 -44.91 -19.97 6.36
C PRO A 702 -44.98 -18.77 7.26
N ALA A 703 -46.08 -18.00 7.20
CA ALA A 703 -46.30 -16.77 8.00
C ALA A 703 -46.21 -17.01 9.53
N GLY A 704 -46.43 -18.24 10.02
CA GLY A 704 -46.25 -18.62 11.41
C GLY A 704 -44.80 -18.95 11.82
N GLY A 705 -43.88 -18.89 10.90
CA GLY A 705 -42.52 -19.35 11.05
C GLY A 705 -42.34 -20.82 10.64
N GLY A 706 -41.12 -21.32 10.74
CA GLY A 706 -40.79 -22.70 10.38
C GLY A 706 -39.35 -23.06 10.71
N ARG A 707 -39.09 -24.39 10.62
CA ARG A 707 -37.77 -24.96 10.86
C ARG A 707 -36.90 -24.78 9.62
N VAL A 708 -35.72 -24.20 9.81
CA VAL A 708 -34.68 -24.04 8.81
C VAL A 708 -33.41 -24.72 9.31
N THR A 709 -32.84 -25.59 8.50
CA THR A 709 -31.58 -26.27 8.80
C THR A 709 -30.44 -25.55 8.11
N PHE A 710 -29.53 -25.01 8.90
CA PHE A 710 -28.31 -24.36 8.43
C PHE A 710 -27.16 -25.34 8.44
N THR A 711 -26.38 -25.38 7.35
CA THR A 711 -25.17 -26.19 7.24
C THR A 711 -23.99 -25.30 6.82
N GLY A 712 -22.78 -25.66 7.23
CA GLY A 712 -21.61 -24.94 6.79
C GLY A 712 -20.30 -25.63 7.13
N THR A 713 -19.26 -25.21 6.41
CA THR A 713 -17.89 -25.69 6.61
C THR A 713 -16.92 -24.52 6.79
N LEU A 714 -15.85 -24.80 7.53
CA LEU A 714 -14.67 -23.94 7.68
C LEU A 714 -13.44 -24.75 7.29
N ASN A 715 -12.58 -24.18 6.44
CA ASN A 715 -11.21 -24.64 6.22
C ASN A 715 -10.27 -23.44 6.34
N SER A 716 -9.11 -23.58 6.98
CA SER A 716 -8.20 -22.47 7.18
C SER A 716 -6.74 -22.89 7.26
N ILE A 717 -5.86 -22.11 6.63
CA ILE A 717 -4.40 -22.31 6.73
C ILE A 717 -3.84 -21.92 8.09
N VAL A 718 -4.61 -21.17 8.89
CA VAL A 718 -4.26 -20.73 10.25
C VAL A 718 -5.36 -21.07 11.24
N PRO A 719 -5.08 -21.17 12.56
CA PRO A 719 -6.12 -21.38 13.56
C PRO A 719 -7.17 -20.26 13.59
N VAL A 720 -8.43 -20.64 13.78
CA VAL A 720 -9.59 -19.76 13.98
C VAL A 720 -10.02 -19.83 15.44
N GLU A 721 -10.31 -18.69 16.05
CA GLU A 721 -10.75 -18.63 17.45
C GLU A 721 -12.26 -18.67 17.62
N ARG A 722 -12.99 -18.05 16.67
CA ARG A 722 -14.45 -17.97 16.70
C ARG A 722 -15.00 -18.36 15.33
N PHE A 723 -16.00 -19.24 15.33
CA PHE A 723 -16.79 -19.60 14.17
C PHE A 723 -18.26 -19.46 14.55
N GLU A 724 -18.98 -18.55 13.89
CA GLU A 724 -20.25 -18.02 14.38
C GLU A 724 -21.29 -17.95 13.26
N LEU A 725 -22.52 -18.31 13.58
CA LEU A 725 -23.71 -17.97 12.78
C LEU A 725 -24.26 -16.64 13.31
N VAL A 726 -24.38 -15.66 12.42
CA VAL A 726 -24.86 -14.30 12.72
C VAL A 726 -26.20 -14.08 12.04
N SER A 727 -27.18 -13.52 12.74
CA SER A 727 -28.46 -13.10 12.18
C SER A 727 -28.82 -11.72 12.68
N ASN A 728 -29.24 -10.85 11.75
CA ASN A 728 -29.60 -9.46 12.03
C ASN A 728 -28.57 -8.69 12.86
N GLY A 729 -27.26 -9.00 12.70
CA GLY A 729 -26.14 -8.39 13.41
C GLY A 729 -25.81 -9.03 14.76
N GLN A 730 -26.54 -10.05 15.21
CA GLN A 730 -26.34 -10.74 16.49
C GLN A 730 -25.82 -12.18 16.25
N VAL A 731 -24.90 -12.62 17.10
CA VAL A 731 -24.46 -14.03 17.10
C VAL A 731 -25.60 -14.90 17.64
N VAL A 732 -26.16 -15.76 16.79
CA VAL A 732 -27.26 -16.67 17.17
C VAL A 732 -26.76 -18.06 17.56
N HIS A 733 -25.56 -18.44 17.07
CA HIS A 733 -24.92 -19.69 17.46
C HIS A 733 -23.41 -19.60 17.29
N THR A 734 -22.65 -20.19 18.22
CA THR A 734 -21.21 -20.35 18.13
C THR A 734 -20.90 -21.82 17.86
N ILE A 735 -20.23 -22.09 16.74
CA ILE A 735 -19.85 -23.44 16.32
C ILE A 735 -18.56 -23.84 17.07
N PRO A 736 -18.56 -24.99 17.76
CA PRO A 736 -17.38 -25.48 18.47
C PRO A 736 -16.22 -25.76 17.54
N LEU A 737 -15.02 -25.29 17.91
CA LEU A 737 -13.76 -25.57 17.22
C LEU A 737 -12.92 -26.53 18.04
N THR A 738 -12.41 -27.59 17.44
CA THR A 738 -11.61 -28.64 18.09
C THR A 738 -10.23 -28.79 17.45
N GLY A 739 -9.33 -29.49 18.12
CA GLY A 739 -7.97 -29.79 17.61
C GLY A 739 -7.19 -28.55 17.22
N ALA A 740 -6.66 -28.50 16.00
CA ALA A 740 -5.88 -27.38 15.47
C ALA A 740 -6.70 -26.12 15.16
N LYS A 741 -8.03 -26.18 15.32
CA LYS A 741 -8.99 -25.09 15.02
C LYS A 741 -8.87 -24.55 13.58
N ARG A 742 -8.51 -25.41 12.65
CA ARG A 742 -8.34 -25.10 11.22
C ARG A 742 -9.46 -25.61 10.33
N SER A 743 -10.34 -26.43 10.87
CA SER A 743 -11.50 -26.97 10.16
C SER A 743 -12.67 -27.23 11.11
N ALA A 744 -13.88 -27.04 10.62
CA ALA A 744 -15.12 -27.40 11.30
C ALA A 744 -16.24 -27.59 10.28
N SER A 745 -17.27 -28.40 10.65
CA SER A 745 -18.51 -28.49 9.94
C SER A 745 -19.66 -28.52 10.94
N PHE A 746 -20.85 -28.09 10.53
CA PHE A 746 -22.03 -28.13 11.38
C PHE A 746 -23.29 -28.30 10.56
N GLU A 747 -24.30 -28.84 11.24
CA GLU A 747 -25.72 -28.88 10.84
C GLU A 747 -26.55 -28.38 12.02
N LEU A 748 -27.32 -27.30 11.84
CA LEU A 748 -28.05 -26.62 12.91
C LEU A 748 -29.49 -26.33 12.49
N PRO A 749 -30.46 -27.06 13.01
CA PRO A 749 -31.86 -26.72 12.82
C PRO A 749 -32.28 -25.61 13.80
N LEU A 750 -32.90 -24.55 13.28
CA LEU A 750 -33.45 -23.43 14.05
C LEU A 750 -34.93 -23.20 13.69
N GLU A 751 -35.75 -22.84 14.68
CA GLU A 751 -37.10 -22.32 14.47
C GLU A 751 -37.00 -20.81 14.13
N VAL A 752 -37.35 -20.46 12.90
CA VAL A 752 -37.33 -19.07 12.43
C VAL A 752 -38.75 -18.53 12.42
N LYS A 753 -39.00 -17.48 13.25
CA LYS A 753 -40.32 -16.85 13.44
C LYS A 753 -40.45 -15.49 12.80
N THR A 754 -39.32 -14.86 12.43
CA THR A 754 -39.27 -13.51 11.83
C THR A 754 -38.31 -13.52 10.65
N SER A 755 -38.66 -12.80 9.60
CA SER A 755 -37.75 -12.60 8.47
C SER A 755 -36.44 -11.98 8.92
N GLY A 756 -35.33 -12.50 8.38
CA GLY A 756 -33.98 -12.07 8.70
C GLY A 756 -32.96 -12.55 7.68
N TRP A 757 -31.77 -12.08 7.84
CA TRP A 757 -30.60 -12.54 7.06
C TRP A 757 -29.66 -13.33 7.99
N TYR A 758 -29.01 -14.34 7.44
CA TYR A 758 -28.07 -15.22 8.15
C TYR A 758 -26.74 -15.28 7.41
N SER A 759 -25.64 -15.16 8.15
CA SER A 759 -24.27 -15.18 7.61
C SER A 759 -23.35 -15.95 8.55
N LEU A 760 -22.37 -16.68 8.00
CA LEU A 760 -21.28 -17.25 8.78
C LEU A 760 -20.14 -16.24 8.90
N ARG A 761 -19.50 -16.25 10.07
CA ARG A 761 -18.33 -15.44 10.36
C ARG A 761 -17.25 -16.29 11.03
N ALA A 762 -16.00 -16.19 10.55
CA ALA A 762 -14.83 -16.80 11.16
C ALA A 762 -13.81 -15.72 11.52
N ILE A 763 -13.20 -15.80 12.71
CA ILE A 763 -12.25 -14.82 13.23
C ILE A 763 -11.11 -15.55 13.94
N GLY A 764 -9.86 -15.25 13.57
CA GLY A 764 -8.63 -15.78 14.18
C GLY A 764 -7.89 -14.76 15.02
N ALA A 765 -6.74 -15.16 15.56
CA ALA A 765 -5.86 -14.31 16.35
C ALA A 765 -5.14 -13.27 15.46
N PRO A 766 -4.87 -12.05 15.97
CA PRO A 766 -4.13 -11.05 15.21
C PRO A 766 -2.72 -11.51 14.85
N ARG A 767 -2.19 -11.02 13.72
CA ARG A 767 -0.79 -11.21 13.27
C ARG A 767 -0.36 -12.67 13.16
N THR A 768 -1.22 -13.53 12.65
CA THR A 768 -0.94 -14.95 12.45
C THR A 768 -0.40 -15.18 11.05
N PHE A 769 0.91 -15.47 10.93
CA PHE A 769 1.55 -15.83 9.65
C PHE A 769 0.88 -17.07 9.02
N PRO A 770 0.61 -17.12 7.72
CA PRO A 770 1.06 -16.22 6.65
C PRO A 770 0.05 -15.11 6.29
N ILE A 771 -0.93 -14.85 7.17
CA ILE A 771 -1.91 -13.78 6.95
C ILE A 771 -1.23 -12.44 7.19
N GLU A 772 -1.10 -11.65 6.15
CA GLU A 772 -0.37 -10.37 6.15
C GLU A 772 -1.23 -9.20 6.63
N ASN A 773 -2.49 -9.45 6.90
CA ASN A 773 -3.43 -8.47 7.41
C ASN A 773 -3.53 -8.53 8.96
N SER A 774 -4.32 -7.66 9.57
CA SER A 774 -4.35 -7.49 11.02
C SER A 774 -4.80 -8.75 11.77
N ARG A 775 -5.77 -9.51 11.25
CA ARG A 775 -6.24 -10.80 11.78
C ARG A 775 -6.87 -11.66 10.68
N PRO A 776 -6.80 -13.00 10.77
CA PRO A 776 -7.55 -13.89 9.89
C PRO A 776 -9.04 -13.72 10.12
N GLN A 777 -9.81 -13.52 9.05
CA GLN A 777 -11.25 -13.40 9.14
C GLN A 777 -11.94 -13.74 7.82
N ALA A 778 -13.19 -14.18 7.91
CA ALA A 778 -14.07 -14.42 6.78
C ALA A 778 -15.52 -14.14 7.17
N VAL A 779 -16.31 -13.70 6.19
CA VAL A 779 -17.77 -13.54 6.33
C VAL A 779 -18.46 -13.89 5.02
N THR A 780 -19.56 -14.65 5.10
CA THR A 780 -20.35 -14.99 3.93
C THR A 780 -21.31 -13.86 3.55
N ASN A 781 -21.62 -13.71 2.27
CA ASN A 781 -22.88 -13.06 1.91
C ASN A 781 -24.05 -13.80 2.59
N PRO A 782 -25.14 -13.10 2.91
CA PRO A 782 -26.20 -13.68 3.68
C PRO A 782 -27.09 -14.61 2.86
N ILE A 783 -27.73 -15.57 3.55
CA ILE A 783 -28.94 -16.25 3.09
C ILE A 783 -30.12 -15.51 3.73
N TYR A 784 -31.13 -15.19 2.95
CA TYR A 784 -32.33 -14.48 3.46
C TYR A 784 -33.41 -15.49 3.79
N VAL A 785 -33.86 -15.48 5.04
CA VAL A 785 -35.01 -16.30 5.46
C VAL A 785 -36.24 -15.41 5.60
N MET A 786 -37.23 -15.64 4.74
CA MET A 786 -38.43 -14.84 4.70
C MET A 786 -39.61 -15.60 5.32
N VAL A 787 -40.27 -14.98 6.31
CA VAL A 787 -41.45 -15.54 6.98
C VAL A 787 -42.70 -14.92 6.32
N GLY A 788 -43.40 -15.68 5.52
CA GLY A 788 -44.52 -15.18 4.72
C GLY A 788 -44.10 -14.03 3.81
N THR A 789 -44.81 -12.91 3.87
CA THR A 789 -44.52 -11.69 3.12
C THR A 789 -43.81 -10.62 3.96
N GLN A 790 -43.27 -10.97 5.10
CA GLN A 790 -42.73 -10.03 6.08
C GLN A 790 -41.37 -9.51 5.64
N ALA A 791 -41.25 -8.20 5.35
CA ALA A 791 -39.99 -7.56 4.96
C ALA A 791 -39.00 -7.47 6.13
N ILE A 792 -37.70 -7.49 5.85
CA ILE A 792 -36.65 -7.21 6.82
C ILE A 792 -36.60 -5.70 7.05
N ARG A 793 -36.86 -5.25 8.27
CA ARG A 793 -36.88 -3.85 8.69
C ARG A 793 -36.44 -3.70 10.14
N SER A 794 -35.64 -2.70 10.44
CA SER A 794 -35.25 -2.30 11.79
C SER A 794 -35.32 -0.78 11.90
N LYS A 795 -36.09 -0.30 12.88
CA LYS A 795 -36.16 1.12 13.18
C LYS A 795 -34.80 1.69 13.63
N ALA A 796 -34.11 0.95 14.50
CA ALA A 796 -32.83 1.37 15.01
C ALA A 796 -31.78 1.56 13.87
N SER A 797 -31.78 0.67 12.87
CA SER A 797 -30.89 0.78 11.72
C SER A 797 -31.30 1.92 10.76
N ALA A 798 -32.58 2.15 10.59
CA ALA A 798 -33.06 3.30 9.81
C ALA A 798 -32.70 4.63 10.49
N ASP A 799 -32.91 4.76 11.80
CA ASP A 799 -32.56 5.94 12.60
C ASP A 799 -31.05 6.20 12.58
N TYR A 800 -30.23 5.14 12.58
CA TYR A 800 -28.77 5.23 12.45
C TYR A 800 -28.37 5.96 11.16
N PHE A 801 -28.93 5.59 10.02
CA PHE A 801 -28.65 6.25 8.76
C PHE A 801 -29.27 7.64 8.64
N VAL A 802 -30.42 7.90 9.27
CA VAL A 802 -30.96 9.26 9.36
C VAL A 802 -29.99 10.17 10.12
N LYS A 803 -29.49 9.75 11.30
CA LYS A 803 -28.46 10.49 12.05
C LYS A 803 -27.19 10.72 11.21
N TRP A 804 -26.75 9.73 10.43
CA TRP A 804 -25.61 9.86 9.55
C TRP A 804 -25.83 10.94 8.48
N ILE A 805 -26.96 10.87 7.76
CA ILE A 805 -27.27 11.82 6.68
C ILE A 805 -27.47 13.23 7.21
N ASP A 806 -28.04 13.40 8.40
CA ASP A 806 -28.17 14.71 9.05
C ASP A 806 -26.79 15.33 9.33
N LYS A 807 -25.84 14.52 9.80
CA LYS A 807 -24.46 14.94 10.03
C LYS A 807 -23.74 15.27 8.72
N LEU A 808 -23.88 14.42 7.70
CA LEU A 808 -23.33 14.66 6.36
C LEU A 808 -23.86 15.96 5.75
N THR A 809 -25.18 16.20 5.88
CA THR A 809 -25.85 17.43 5.42
C THR A 809 -25.26 18.67 6.09
N THR A 810 -25.01 18.59 7.39
CA THR A 810 -24.39 19.68 8.16
C THR A 810 -22.97 19.96 7.66
N MET A 811 -22.15 18.92 7.44
CA MET A 811 -20.78 19.05 6.94
C MET A 811 -20.76 19.67 5.53
N ALA A 812 -21.58 19.17 4.62
CA ALA A 812 -21.63 19.65 3.23
C ALA A 812 -22.20 21.08 3.15
N SER A 813 -23.17 21.43 4.00
CA SER A 813 -23.75 22.78 4.05
C SER A 813 -22.74 23.84 4.51
N ALA A 814 -21.79 23.46 5.37
CA ALA A 814 -20.73 24.33 5.88
C ALA A 814 -19.55 24.48 4.91
N ASP A 815 -19.45 23.63 3.89
CA ASP A 815 -18.37 23.68 2.91
C ASP A 815 -18.41 24.97 2.09
N LYS A 816 -17.25 25.55 1.80
CA LYS A 816 -17.10 26.83 1.10
C LYS A 816 -16.73 26.67 -0.38
N GLY A 817 -16.35 25.46 -0.83
CA GLY A 817 -15.87 25.18 -2.18
C GLY A 817 -16.98 25.05 -3.24
N TRP A 818 -18.26 25.30 -2.91
CA TRP A 818 -19.34 25.23 -3.87
C TRP A 818 -19.21 26.29 -4.97
N ARG A 819 -19.28 25.89 -6.26
CA ARG A 819 -19.24 26.84 -7.38
C ARG A 819 -20.54 27.62 -7.55
N SER A 820 -21.68 27.06 -7.09
CA SER A 820 -22.98 27.72 -7.17
C SER A 820 -23.99 27.15 -6.17
N ASP A 821 -25.01 27.97 -5.84
CA ASP A 821 -26.16 27.54 -5.03
C ASP A 821 -26.95 26.42 -5.71
N LYS A 822 -26.96 26.36 -7.04
CA LYS A 822 -27.63 25.32 -7.82
C LYS A 822 -26.98 23.95 -7.57
N GLU A 823 -25.65 23.86 -7.62
CA GLU A 823 -24.92 22.63 -7.32
C GLU A 823 -25.12 22.18 -5.89
N LYS A 824 -25.03 23.13 -4.95
CA LYS A 824 -25.28 22.86 -3.52
C LYS A 824 -26.68 22.33 -3.29
N ALA A 825 -27.70 22.99 -3.86
CA ALA A 825 -29.10 22.56 -3.72
C ALA A 825 -29.34 21.17 -4.34
N HIS A 826 -28.70 20.87 -5.48
CA HIS A 826 -28.78 19.55 -6.14
C HIS A 826 -28.26 18.43 -5.22
N VAL A 827 -27.07 18.59 -4.67
CA VAL A 827 -26.48 17.56 -3.81
C VAL A 827 -27.23 17.41 -2.48
N LEU A 828 -27.58 18.51 -1.84
CA LEU A 828 -28.39 18.46 -0.61
C LEU A 828 -29.80 17.89 -0.83
N GLY A 829 -30.33 18.04 -2.06
CA GLY A 829 -31.56 17.38 -2.51
C GLY A 829 -31.44 15.86 -2.49
N GLN A 830 -30.34 15.31 -2.99
CA GLN A 830 -30.06 13.86 -2.93
C GLN A 830 -30.01 13.35 -1.49
N PHE A 831 -29.38 14.11 -0.58
CA PHE A 831 -29.32 13.73 0.85
C PHE A 831 -30.72 13.73 1.47
N THR A 832 -31.55 14.71 1.14
CA THR A 832 -32.93 14.81 1.63
C THR A 832 -33.77 13.63 1.13
N GLU A 833 -33.63 13.25 -0.15
CA GLU A 833 -34.33 12.11 -0.73
C GLU A 833 -33.93 10.81 -0.01
N ALA A 834 -32.63 10.55 0.14
CA ALA A 834 -32.10 9.38 0.83
C ALA A 834 -32.59 9.31 2.29
N ARG A 835 -32.54 10.44 3.01
CA ARG A 835 -33.05 10.54 4.37
C ARG A 835 -34.54 10.14 4.49
N ASN A 836 -35.36 10.61 3.55
CA ASN A 836 -36.79 10.31 3.54
C ASN A 836 -37.05 8.81 3.30
N ILE A 837 -36.22 8.14 2.49
CA ILE A 837 -36.30 6.69 2.29
C ILE A 837 -36.04 5.94 3.61
N TYR A 838 -35.01 6.31 4.38
CA TYR A 838 -34.76 5.67 5.68
C TYR A 838 -35.87 5.98 6.71
N LEU A 839 -36.42 7.19 6.74
CA LEU A 839 -37.58 7.52 7.58
C LEU A 839 -38.81 6.66 7.25
N ALA A 840 -39.08 6.43 5.95
CA ALA A 840 -40.17 5.55 5.53
C ALA A 840 -39.93 4.10 5.99
N ARG A 841 -38.74 3.56 5.82
CA ARG A 841 -38.38 2.21 6.27
C ARG A 841 -38.44 2.06 7.78
N GLY A 842 -38.08 3.10 8.54
CA GLY A 842 -38.26 3.13 10.00
C GLY A 842 -39.76 3.10 10.42
N LYS A 843 -40.65 3.81 9.71
CA LYS A 843 -42.09 3.73 9.94
C LYS A 843 -42.65 2.34 9.61
N GLU A 844 -42.19 1.70 8.51
CA GLU A 844 -42.60 0.33 8.18
C GLU A 844 -42.17 -0.68 9.29
N ALA A 845 -40.99 -0.49 9.89
CA ALA A 845 -40.55 -1.32 11.02
C ALA A 845 -41.47 -1.19 12.23
N VAL A 846 -41.84 0.02 12.60
CA VAL A 846 -42.76 0.27 13.74
C VAL A 846 -44.14 -0.35 13.49
N ALA A 847 -44.70 -0.17 12.29
CA ALA A 847 -45.97 -0.76 11.90
C ALA A 847 -45.97 -2.32 11.98
N ALA A 848 -44.78 -2.92 11.79
CA ALA A 848 -44.53 -4.36 11.90
C ALA A 848 -44.19 -4.82 13.36
N GLY A 849 -44.18 -3.92 14.34
CA GLY A 849 -43.82 -4.24 15.73
C GLY A 849 -42.34 -4.48 15.96
N ARG A 850 -41.44 -3.89 15.11
CA ARG A 850 -39.99 -4.07 15.14
C ARG A 850 -39.32 -2.76 15.56
N GLN A 851 -38.73 -2.73 16.73
CA GLN A 851 -38.00 -1.58 17.24
C GLN A 851 -36.55 -1.48 16.73
#